data_7e58611082ea410e48adf1497849a9d2
#
_entry.id   7e58611082ea410e48adf1497849a9d2
#
_cell.length_a   1.000
_cell.length_b   1.000
_cell.length_c   1.000
_cell.angle_alpha   90.00
_cell.angle_beta   90.00
_cell.angle_gamma   90.00
#
_symmetry.space_group_name_H-M   'P 1'
#
loop_
_entity.id
_entity.type
_entity.pdbx_description
1 polymer ?
#
loop_
_entity_poly.entity_id
_entity_poly.type
_entity_poly.pdbx_seq_one_letter_code
_entity_poly.pdbx_strand_id
1 'polypeptide(L)'
;MLGNLTELILWENQISGLIPKELGNCTNLETLALYANALAGPIPMEIGNLKFLKKLYLYRNGLNGTIPREIGNLSMATEIDFSENFLTGKIPTEFSKIKGLRLLYLFQNQLTGVIPNELSILRNLTKLDLSINHLTGPIPFGFQYLTEMLQLQLFNNSLSGGIPQRLGLYSQLWVVDFSDNDLTGRIPPHLCRHSNLILLNLDSNRLYGNIPTGVLNCQTLVQLRLVGNKFTGGFPSELCKLVNLSAIELNQNMFTGPLPPEMGNCRRLQRLHIANNYFTSELPKELGNLSQLVTFNASSNLLTGKIPPEVVNCKMLQRLDLSHNSFSDALPDELGTLLQLELLRLSENKFSGNIPLALGNLSHLTELQMGGNSFSGRIPPSLGLLSSLQIGMNLSYNSLTGSIPPELGNLNLLEFLLLNNNHLTGEIPKTFENLSSLLGCNFSYNELTGSLPSGSLFQNMAISSFIGNKGLCGGPLGYCSGDTSSGSVPQKNMDAPRGRIITIVAAVVGGVSLILIIVILYFMRHPTATASSVHDKENPSPESNIYFPLKDGITFQDLVQATNNFHDSYVVGRGACGTVYKAVMRSGKTIAVKKLASDREGSSIENSFQAEILTLGKIRHRNIVKLYGFCYHEGSNLLLYEYLARGSLGELLHGPSCSLEWSTRFMVALGAAEGLAYLHHDCKPIIIHRDIKSNNILLDDNFEAHVGDFGLAKVIDMPQSKSMSAVAGSYGYIAPATRSRR
;
A
#
# COMPACT_ATOMS: atom_id res chain seq x y z
N MET A 1 40.96 32.89 13.51
CA MET A 1 40.04 32.79 14.63
C MET A 1 38.73 33.46 14.26
N LEU A 2 37.62 32.72 14.23
CA LEU A 2 36.29 33.19 13.81
C LEU A 2 35.44 33.68 15.01
N GLY A 3 36.07 34.30 16.01
CA GLY A 3 35.42 34.70 17.27
C GLY A 3 34.29 35.73 17.11
N ASN A 4 34.20 36.42 15.98
CA ASN A 4 33.16 37.40 15.70
C ASN A 4 32.05 36.85 14.76
N LEU A 5 32.09 35.55 14.40
CA LEU A 5 31.12 34.97 13.53
C LEU A 5 29.78 34.85 14.24
N THR A 6 28.73 35.44 13.67
CA THR A 6 27.36 35.40 14.20
C THR A 6 26.47 34.43 13.46
N GLU A 7 26.75 34.17 12.19
CA GLU A 7 25.98 33.26 11.37
C GLU A 7 26.90 32.34 10.54
N LEU A 8 26.65 31.03 10.57
CA LEU A 8 27.29 30.07 9.71
C LEU A 8 26.18 29.26 8.96
N ILE A 9 26.01 29.59 7.70
CA ILE A 9 24.96 29.08 6.85
C ILE A 9 25.57 28.33 5.66
N LEU A 10 25.54 27.01 5.69
CA LEU A 10 26.16 26.11 4.70
C LEU A 10 25.19 25.01 4.20
N TRP A 11 23.91 25.29 4.24
CA TRP A 11 22.87 24.32 3.88
C TRP A 11 22.83 24.01 2.36
N GLU A 12 22.24 22.84 2.03
CA GLU A 12 22.08 22.34 0.66
C GLU A 12 23.40 22.33 -0.14
N ASN A 13 24.44 21.71 0.45
CA ASN A 13 25.74 21.49 -0.19
C ASN A 13 26.09 19.99 -0.16
N GLN A 14 27.35 19.66 -0.48
CA GLN A 14 27.91 18.30 -0.44
C GLN A 14 28.98 18.17 0.65
N ILE A 15 28.87 18.94 1.72
CA ILE A 15 29.83 18.90 2.82
C ILE A 15 29.72 17.57 3.52
N SER A 16 30.83 16.86 3.63
CA SER A 16 30.93 15.53 4.23
C SER A 16 31.91 15.50 5.42
N GLY A 17 31.94 14.36 6.12
CA GLY A 17 32.79 14.18 7.28
C GLY A 17 32.10 14.58 8.58
N LEU A 18 32.89 14.83 9.62
CA LEU A 18 32.38 15.14 10.96
C LEU A 18 32.11 16.63 11.10
N ILE A 19 31.15 16.99 11.98
CA ILE A 19 31.04 18.36 12.49
C ILE A 19 32.26 18.63 13.38
N PRO A 20 33.11 19.64 13.06
CA PRO A 20 34.30 19.91 13.88
C PRO A 20 33.90 20.39 15.28
N LYS A 21 34.50 19.81 16.32
CA LYS A 21 34.27 20.25 17.71
C LYS A 21 34.70 21.69 17.96
N GLU A 22 35.66 22.18 17.16
CA GLU A 22 36.19 23.55 17.19
C GLU A 22 35.12 24.60 16.88
N LEU A 23 33.99 24.23 16.26
CA LEU A 23 32.83 25.12 16.08
C LEU A 23 32.31 25.64 17.44
N GLY A 24 32.44 24.83 18.51
CA GLY A 24 32.08 25.25 19.85
C GLY A 24 32.90 26.45 20.40
N ASN A 25 33.98 26.84 19.72
CA ASN A 25 34.78 28.03 20.06
C ASN A 25 34.23 29.33 19.42
N CYS A 26 33.27 29.22 18.50
CA CYS A 26 32.62 30.39 17.87
C CYS A 26 31.49 30.92 18.77
N THR A 27 31.84 31.38 19.97
CA THR A 27 30.88 31.65 21.06
C THR A 27 29.84 32.72 20.75
N ASN A 28 30.08 33.61 19.75
CA ASN A 28 29.15 34.65 19.32
C ASN A 28 28.13 34.18 18.26
N LEU A 29 28.16 32.89 17.91
CA LEU A 29 27.28 32.34 16.86
C LEU A 29 25.83 32.37 17.32
N GLU A 30 24.95 32.99 16.52
CA GLU A 30 23.50 33.05 16.72
C GLU A 30 22.74 32.03 15.84
N THR A 31 23.26 31.78 14.63
CA THR A 31 22.68 30.85 13.67
C THR A 31 23.73 29.84 13.18
N LEU A 32 23.45 28.55 13.33
CA LEU A 32 24.21 27.46 12.75
C LEU A 32 23.28 26.60 11.89
N ALA A 33 23.44 26.69 10.55
CA ALA A 33 22.61 25.98 9.59
C ALA A 33 23.50 25.14 8.66
N LEU A 34 23.59 23.82 8.96
CA LEU A 34 24.38 22.84 8.22
C LEU A 34 23.49 21.76 7.56
N TYR A 35 22.18 22.01 7.49
CA TYR A 35 21.20 21.02 7.01
C TYR A 35 21.37 20.69 5.51
N ALA A 36 20.82 19.54 5.11
CA ALA A 36 20.86 19.03 3.75
C ALA A 36 22.31 18.97 3.18
N ASN A 37 23.17 18.24 3.90
CA ASN A 37 24.54 17.93 3.52
C ASN A 37 24.81 16.41 3.68
N ALA A 38 26.07 16.01 3.57
CA ALA A 38 26.52 14.62 3.78
C ALA A 38 27.35 14.47 5.07
N LEU A 39 27.07 15.31 6.09
CA LEU A 39 27.74 15.25 7.39
C LEU A 39 27.40 13.92 8.08
N ALA A 40 28.39 13.31 8.72
CA ALA A 40 28.25 12.03 9.40
C ALA A 40 28.86 12.10 10.82
N GLY A 41 28.73 10.99 11.59
CA GLY A 41 29.24 10.93 12.96
C GLY A 41 28.36 11.65 13.98
N PRO A 42 28.81 11.77 15.23
CA PRO A 42 28.02 12.31 16.33
C PRO A 42 27.98 13.86 16.29
N ILE A 43 26.93 14.42 16.89
CA ILE A 43 26.87 15.84 17.21
C ILE A 43 27.89 16.12 18.31
N PRO A 44 28.88 17.02 18.12
CA PRO A 44 29.88 17.32 19.13
C PRO A 44 29.25 17.98 20.37
N MET A 45 29.65 17.55 21.57
CA MET A 45 29.16 18.13 22.83
C MET A 45 29.55 19.60 22.98
N GLU A 46 30.63 20.02 22.32
CA GLU A 46 31.14 21.39 22.31
C GLU A 46 30.16 22.39 21.67
N ILE A 47 29.19 21.92 20.86
CA ILE A 47 28.09 22.77 20.37
C ILE A 47 27.33 23.43 21.54
N GLY A 48 27.25 22.76 22.70
CA GLY A 48 26.68 23.32 23.92
C GLY A 48 27.39 24.54 24.49
N ASN A 49 28.56 24.91 23.98
CA ASN A 49 29.30 26.14 24.37
C ASN A 49 28.75 27.41 23.67
N LEU A 50 27.91 27.25 22.63
CA LEU A 50 27.36 28.32 21.81
C LEU A 50 26.17 29.01 22.52
N LYS A 51 26.41 29.71 23.61
CA LYS A 51 25.35 30.25 24.49
C LYS A 51 24.45 31.29 23.85
N PHE A 52 24.93 31.98 22.80
CA PHE A 52 24.14 32.96 22.04
C PHE A 52 23.37 32.35 20.87
N LEU A 53 23.53 31.04 20.64
CA LEU A 53 22.87 30.35 19.51
C LEU A 53 21.36 30.39 19.69
N LYS A 54 20.66 30.93 18.68
CA LYS A 54 19.21 31.04 18.60
C LYS A 54 18.62 29.95 17.70
N LYS A 55 19.33 29.59 16.62
CA LYS A 55 18.88 28.65 15.61
C LYS A 55 19.95 27.59 15.32
N LEU A 56 19.59 26.34 15.46
CA LEU A 56 20.47 25.19 15.21
C LEU A 56 19.76 24.20 14.27
N TYR A 57 20.19 24.17 13.01
CA TYR A 57 19.62 23.34 11.97
C TYR A 57 20.65 22.36 11.42
N LEU A 58 20.51 21.08 11.78
CA LEU A 58 21.38 19.98 11.36
C LEU A 58 20.61 18.90 10.59
N TYR A 59 19.35 19.15 10.25
CA TYR A 59 18.47 18.18 9.64
C TYR A 59 18.94 17.73 8.24
N ARG A 60 18.47 16.57 7.83
CA ARG A 60 18.80 15.96 6.52
C ARG A 60 20.31 15.84 6.33
N ASN A 61 20.94 15.01 7.18
CA ASN A 61 22.35 14.65 7.14
C ASN A 61 22.52 13.14 7.46
N GLY A 62 23.75 12.68 7.60
CA GLY A 62 24.09 11.31 8.04
C GLY A 62 24.53 11.23 9.51
N LEU A 63 24.08 12.17 10.35
CA LEU A 63 24.50 12.25 11.75
C LEU A 63 23.98 11.04 12.55
N ASN A 64 24.83 10.46 13.38
CA ASN A 64 24.53 9.28 14.19
C ASN A 64 24.93 9.47 15.65
N GLY A 65 24.86 8.39 16.45
CA GLY A 65 25.12 8.46 17.88
C GLY A 65 24.00 9.18 18.65
N THR A 66 24.28 9.57 19.90
CA THR A 66 23.28 10.17 20.77
C THR A 66 23.30 11.70 20.70
N ILE A 67 22.16 12.32 20.95
CA ILE A 67 22.09 13.77 21.16
C ILE A 67 22.83 14.10 22.46
N PRO A 68 23.86 14.97 22.46
CA PRO A 68 24.62 15.28 23.66
C PRO A 68 23.77 16.09 24.64
N ARG A 69 23.88 15.80 25.95
CA ARG A 69 23.15 16.50 27.01
C ARG A 69 23.51 17.99 27.08
N GLU A 70 24.72 18.36 26.62
CA GLU A 70 25.25 19.69 26.57
C GLU A 70 24.43 20.63 25.69
N ILE A 71 23.59 20.11 24.79
CA ILE A 71 22.59 20.88 24.03
C ILE A 71 21.72 21.73 24.98
N GLY A 72 21.42 21.25 26.19
CA GLY A 72 20.69 21.99 27.20
C GLY A 72 21.37 23.29 27.67
N ASN A 73 22.63 23.51 27.32
CA ASN A 73 23.37 24.75 27.67
C ASN A 73 23.09 25.89 26.65
N LEU A 74 22.41 25.62 25.55
CA LEU A 74 22.02 26.62 24.53
C LEU A 74 20.88 27.49 25.04
N SER A 75 21.14 28.30 26.06
CA SER A 75 20.11 29.03 26.82
C SER A 75 19.26 30.00 26.00
N MET A 76 19.80 30.51 24.90
CA MET A 76 19.11 31.43 23.99
C MET A 76 18.45 30.74 22.79
N ALA A 77 18.55 29.44 22.64
CA ALA A 77 18.00 28.76 21.48
C ALA A 77 16.47 28.82 21.46
N THR A 78 15.95 29.15 20.30
CA THR A 78 14.51 29.20 20.01
C THR A 78 14.08 28.11 19.05
N GLU A 79 14.99 27.65 18.20
CA GLU A 79 14.70 26.65 17.16
C GLU A 79 15.83 25.62 17.09
N ILE A 80 15.47 24.35 17.22
CA ILE A 80 16.38 23.22 17.07
C ILE A 80 15.72 22.20 16.16
N ASP A 81 16.42 21.84 15.09
CA ASP A 81 15.97 20.86 14.12
C ASP A 81 17.11 19.86 13.81
N PHE A 82 16.95 18.62 14.26
CA PHE A 82 17.85 17.49 14.00
C PHE A 82 17.14 16.37 13.20
N SER A 83 16.03 16.69 12.58
CA SER A 83 15.24 15.69 11.83
C SER A 83 16.01 15.07 10.67
N GLU A 84 15.50 13.96 10.14
CA GLU A 84 16.06 13.27 8.98
C GLU A 84 17.56 12.96 9.13
N ASN A 85 17.91 12.23 10.21
CA ASN A 85 19.26 11.77 10.54
C ASN A 85 19.21 10.31 11.04
N PHE A 86 20.30 9.79 11.60
CA PHE A 86 20.41 8.46 12.19
C PHE A 86 20.72 8.52 13.70
N LEU A 87 20.22 9.55 14.37
CA LEU A 87 20.44 9.76 15.79
C LEU A 87 19.75 8.68 16.63
N THR A 88 20.45 8.16 17.62
CA THR A 88 20.03 7.04 18.48
C THR A 88 19.92 7.45 19.95
N GLY A 89 19.50 6.52 20.80
CA GLY A 89 19.41 6.74 22.24
C GLY A 89 18.21 7.58 22.66
N LYS A 90 18.22 8.10 23.86
CA LYS A 90 17.08 8.82 24.45
C LYS A 90 17.12 10.31 24.13
N ILE A 91 15.94 10.94 24.10
CA ILE A 91 15.85 12.40 24.09
C ILE A 91 16.38 12.95 25.40
N PRO A 92 17.40 13.84 25.41
CA PRO A 92 17.95 14.41 26.64
C PRO A 92 16.91 15.23 27.41
N THR A 93 16.80 14.98 28.71
CA THR A 93 15.97 15.80 29.62
C THR A 93 16.44 17.25 29.69
N GLU A 94 17.70 17.50 29.37
CA GLU A 94 18.36 18.78 29.37
C GLU A 94 17.78 19.80 28.39
N PHE A 95 17.06 19.36 27.33
CA PHE A 95 16.28 20.27 26.50
C PHE A 95 15.36 21.18 27.34
N SER A 96 14.88 20.68 28.46
CA SER A 96 14.03 21.43 29.40
C SER A 96 14.69 22.69 29.98
N LYS A 97 16.01 22.82 29.91
CA LYS A 97 16.76 24.02 30.34
C LYS A 97 16.61 25.18 29.37
N ILE A 98 16.27 24.91 28.09
CA ILE A 98 16.16 25.90 27.02
C ILE A 98 14.78 26.55 27.08
N LYS A 99 14.57 27.47 28.03
CA LYS A 99 13.24 28.07 28.30
C LYS A 99 12.64 28.86 27.12
N GLY A 100 13.49 29.34 26.21
CA GLY A 100 13.09 30.09 25.00
C GLY A 100 12.67 29.22 23.83
N LEU A 101 12.80 27.88 23.93
CA LEU A 101 12.59 26.97 22.80
C LEU A 101 11.14 27.02 22.29
N ARG A 102 10.98 27.29 21.01
CA ARG A 102 9.70 27.37 20.29
C ARG A 102 9.50 26.22 19.32
N LEU A 103 10.59 25.74 18.69
CA LEU A 103 10.56 24.66 17.73
C LEU A 103 11.57 23.59 18.12
N LEU A 104 11.08 22.34 18.24
CA LEU A 104 11.92 21.16 18.44
C LEU A 104 11.48 20.08 17.45
N TYR A 105 12.30 19.85 16.43
CA TYR A 105 12.11 18.81 15.45
C TYR A 105 13.20 17.74 15.57
N LEU A 106 12.78 16.50 15.87
CA LEU A 106 13.63 15.33 15.99
C LEU A 106 13.07 14.16 15.13
N PHE A 107 12.15 14.44 14.23
CA PHE A 107 11.47 13.41 13.45
C PHE A 107 12.43 12.69 12.51
N GLN A 108 12.04 11.46 12.11
CA GLN A 108 12.81 10.60 11.21
C GLN A 108 14.25 10.40 11.66
N ASN A 109 14.36 9.76 12.85
CA ASN A 109 15.61 9.33 13.50
C ASN A 109 15.43 7.91 14.07
N GLN A 110 16.35 7.46 14.87
CA GLN A 110 16.32 6.16 15.58
C GLN A 110 16.28 6.35 17.12
N LEU A 111 15.61 7.40 17.58
CA LEU A 111 15.52 7.74 18.99
C LEU A 111 14.64 6.73 19.73
N THR A 112 15.04 6.35 20.94
CA THR A 112 14.40 5.33 21.75
C THR A 112 14.02 5.84 23.14
N GLY A 113 13.31 5.00 23.92
CA GLY A 113 12.88 5.33 25.27
C GLY A 113 11.66 6.24 25.32
N VAL A 114 11.41 6.85 26.46
CA VAL A 114 10.21 7.66 26.67
C VAL A 114 10.43 9.12 26.28
N ILE A 115 9.35 9.81 25.92
CA ILE A 115 9.37 11.28 25.79
C ILE A 115 9.56 11.87 27.19
N PRO A 116 10.60 12.69 27.44
CA PRO A 116 10.86 13.24 28.76
C PRO A 116 9.73 14.12 29.27
N ASN A 117 9.25 13.85 30.50
CA ASN A 117 8.24 14.69 31.15
C ASN A 117 8.72 16.13 31.35
N GLU A 118 10.02 16.35 31.47
CA GLU A 118 10.69 17.65 31.63
C GLU A 118 10.42 18.59 30.45
N LEU A 119 10.11 18.08 29.25
CA LEU A 119 9.71 18.91 28.10
C LEU A 119 8.42 19.69 28.38
N SER A 120 7.60 19.25 29.32
CA SER A 120 6.35 19.89 29.72
C SER A 120 6.53 21.29 30.36
N ILE A 121 7.75 21.66 30.76
CA ILE A 121 8.02 22.98 31.34
C ILE A 121 8.41 24.02 30.29
N LEU A 122 8.53 23.63 29.02
CA LEU A 122 8.86 24.51 27.90
C LEU A 122 7.61 25.29 27.42
N ARG A 123 7.19 26.26 28.20
CA ARG A 123 5.92 26.97 27.96
C ARG A 123 5.88 27.76 26.64
N ASN A 124 7.04 28.10 26.07
CA ASN A 124 7.14 28.79 24.77
C ASN A 124 7.11 27.84 23.56
N LEU A 125 7.06 26.52 23.79
CA LEU A 125 7.10 25.53 22.71
C LEU A 125 5.83 25.60 21.87
N THR A 126 5.98 25.96 20.60
CA THR A 126 4.90 26.12 19.62
C THR A 126 4.80 24.91 18.69
N LYS A 127 5.93 24.30 18.36
CA LYS A 127 5.99 23.16 17.42
C LYS A 127 6.89 22.08 17.96
N LEU A 128 6.33 20.88 18.11
CA LEU A 128 7.03 19.68 18.51
C LEU A 128 6.73 18.56 17.50
N ASP A 129 7.79 18.06 16.88
CA ASP A 129 7.69 16.89 16.00
C ASP A 129 8.74 15.85 16.39
N LEU A 130 8.27 14.71 16.89
CA LEU A 130 9.05 13.55 17.29
C LEU A 130 8.68 12.31 16.46
N SER A 131 7.97 12.50 15.36
CA SER A 131 7.45 11.42 14.53
C SER A 131 8.56 10.57 13.91
N ILE A 132 8.21 9.36 13.45
CA ILE A 132 9.12 8.43 12.77
C ILE A 132 10.38 8.19 13.62
N ASN A 133 10.18 7.59 14.79
CA ASN A 133 11.23 7.20 15.73
C ASN A 133 10.83 5.85 16.41
N HIS A 134 11.60 5.42 17.41
CA HIS A 134 11.31 4.23 18.20
C HIS A 134 10.96 4.59 19.66
N LEU A 135 10.24 5.70 19.84
CA LEU A 135 9.85 6.19 21.15
C LEU A 135 8.74 5.31 21.74
N THR A 136 8.80 5.09 23.03
CA THR A 136 7.88 4.22 23.78
C THR A 136 7.25 4.95 24.97
N GLY A 137 6.32 4.30 25.67
CA GLY A 137 5.68 4.85 26.86
C GLY A 137 4.63 5.93 26.56
N PRO A 138 4.15 6.63 27.58
CA PRO A 138 3.02 7.55 27.43
C PRO A 138 3.43 8.92 26.88
N ILE A 139 2.46 9.60 26.26
CA ILE A 139 2.55 11.04 25.99
C ILE A 139 2.62 11.77 27.35
N PRO A 140 3.62 12.65 27.58
CA PRO A 140 3.75 13.34 28.84
C PRO A 140 2.49 14.07 29.27
N PHE A 141 1.99 13.76 30.47
CA PHE A 141 0.76 14.38 30.98
C PHE A 141 0.83 15.91 31.00
N GLY A 142 2.00 16.49 31.22
CA GLY A 142 2.21 17.92 31.27
C GLY A 142 2.05 18.64 29.92
N PHE A 143 2.06 17.93 28.78
CA PHE A 143 1.86 18.56 27.46
C PHE A 143 0.52 19.28 27.34
N GLN A 144 -0.50 18.86 28.09
CA GLN A 144 -1.78 19.56 28.14
C GLN A 144 -1.74 20.98 28.72
N TYR A 145 -0.60 21.39 29.33
CA TYR A 145 -0.39 22.72 29.91
C TYR A 145 0.53 23.61 29.05
N LEU A 146 0.95 23.16 27.86
CA LEU A 146 1.76 23.93 26.93
C LEU A 146 0.83 24.93 26.17
N THR A 147 0.74 26.16 26.65
CA THR A 147 -0.22 27.18 26.18
C THR A 147 0.05 27.63 24.75
N GLU A 148 1.31 27.70 24.36
CA GLU A 148 1.74 28.18 23.03
C GLU A 148 1.77 27.08 21.96
N MET A 149 1.43 25.81 22.31
CA MET A 149 1.50 24.69 21.40
C MET A 149 0.49 24.82 20.25
N LEU A 150 1.00 24.83 19.02
CA LEU A 150 0.24 24.85 17.77
C LEU A 150 0.29 23.53 17.01
N GLN A 151 1.46 22.90 16.98
CA GLN A 151 1.71 21.66 16.22
C GLN A 151 2.33 20.63 17.14
N LEU A 152 1.67 19.46 17.23
CA LEU A 152 2.15 18.31 17.98
C LEU A 152 2.03 17.06 17.12
N GLN A 153 3.19 16.56 16.66
CA GLN A 153 3.28 15.38 15.80
C GLN A 153 4.15 14.32 16.47
N LEU A 154 3.58 13.14 16.68
CA LEU A 154 4.18 12.02 17.38
C LEU A 154 3.98 10.70 16.60
N PHE A 155 3.57 10.79 15.34
CA PHE A 155 3.18 9.64 14.54
C PHE A 155 4.35 8.69 14.26
N ASN A 156 4.02 7.44 13.96
CA ASN A 156 4.99 6.38 13.67
C ASN A 156 6.04 6.24 14.77
N ASN A 157 5.56 5.79 15.94
CA ASN A 157 6.33 5.45 17.12
C ASN A 157 5.66 4.25 17.82
N SER A 158 6.14 3.86 19.01
CA SER A 158 5.53 2.83 19.85
C SER A 158 4.97 3.43 21.15
N LEU A 159 4.36 4.62 21.05
CA LEU A 159 3.77 5.32 22.19
C LEU A 159 2.52 4.59 22.68
N SER A 160 2.33 4.52 24.00
CA SER A 160 1.25 3.78 24.64
C SER A 160 0.52 4.62 25.69
N GLY A 161 -0.52 4.05 26.29
CA GLY A 161 -1.34 4.78 27.27
C GLY A 161 -2.30 5.76 26.61
N GLY A 162 -2.89 6.66 27.41
CA GLY A 162 -3.91 7.59 26.95
C GLY A 162 -3.36 8.93 26.50
N ILE A 163 -4.09 9.59 25.61
CA ILE A 163 -3.83 11.01 25.28
C ILE A 163 -4.25 11.87 26.48
N PRO A 164 -3.43 12.85 26.93
CA PRO A 164 -3.79 13.73 28.04
C PRO A 164 -5.14 14.43 27.83
N GLN A 165 -6.13 14.20 28.70
CA GLN A 165 -7.53 14.55 28.44
C GLN A 165 -7.85 16.05 28.46
N ARG A 166 -6.93 16.91 28.92
CA ARG A 166 -7.00 18.36 28.83
C ARG A 166 -6.19 18.97 27.69
N LEU A 167 -5.64 18.14 26.81
CA LEU A 167 -4.90 18.62 25.64
C LEU A 167 -5.84 19.46 24.76
N GLY A 168 -5.37 20.64 24.34
CA GLY A 168 -6.17 21.63 23.61
C GLY A 168 -7.01 22.57 24.49
N LEU A 169 -7.10 22.31 25.81
CA LEU A 169 -7.87 23.20 26.71
C LEU A 169 -7.22 24.59 26.84
N TYR A 170 -5.91 24.65 26.84
CA TYR A 170 -5.13 25.86 27.06
C TYR A 170 -4.31 26.27 25.82
N SER A 171 -4.15 25.40 24.82
CA SER A 171 -3.36 25.61 23.63
C SER A 171 -4.24 25.76 22.38
N GLN A 172 -3.73 26.52 21.41
CA GLN A 172 -4.41 26.80 20.14
C GLN A 172 -3.95 25.81 19.05
N LEU A 173 -4.13 24.51 19.31
CA LEU A 173 -3.67 23.46 18.41
C LEU A 173 -4.19 23.65 16.99
N TRP A 174 -3.28 23.56 16.03
CA TRP A 174 -3.54 23.65 14.60
C TRP A 174 -3.44 22.28 13.92
N VAL A 175 -2.37 21.52 14.25
CA VAL A 175 -2.13 20.16 13.75
C VAL A 175 -1.86 19.22 14.91
N VAL A 176 -2.60 18.12 14.94
CA VAL A 176 -2.38 16.99 15.86
C VAL A 176 -2.30 15.72 15.02
N ASP A 177 -1.14 15.08 15.04
CA ASP A 177 -0.94 13.78 14.39
C ASP A 177 -0.26 12.81 15.35
N PHE A 178 -1.02 11.78 15.77
CA PHE A 178 -0.54 10.70 16.66
C PHE A 178 -0.74 9.34 16.00
N SER A 179 -0.87 9.31 14.67
CA SER A 179 -1.09 8.06 13.93
C SER A 179 0.05 7.06 14.12
N ASP A 180 -0.24 5.81 13.82
CA ASP A 180 0.72 4.71 13.89
C ASP A 180 1.45 4.62 15.24
N ASN A 181 0.67 4.32 16.31
CA ASN A 181 1.14 4.13 17.68
C ASN A 181 0.27 3.06 18.40
N ASP A 182 0.56 2.81 19.68
CA ASP A 182 -0.21 1.91 20.54
C ASP A 182 -1.10 2.66 21.56
N LEU A 183 -1.55 3.87 21.22
CA LEU A 183 -2.33 4.72 22.10
C LEU A 183 -3.72 4.13 22.39
N THR A 184 -4.16 4.29 23.62
CA THR A 184 -5.46 3.80 24.12
C THR A 184 -6.30 4.93 24.71
N GLY A 185 -7.52 4.63 25.14
CA GLY A 185 -8.38 5.62 25.77
C GLY A 185 -9.25 6.38 24.76
N ARG A 186 -9.70 7.56 25.15
CA ARG A 186 -10.64 8.39 24.37
C ARG A 186 -9.95 9.60 23.77
N ILE A 187 -10.55 10.15 22.71
CA ILE A 187 -10.15 11.46 22.16
C ILE A 187 -10.39 12.55 23.21
N PRO A 188 -9.40 13.43 23.50
CA PRO A 188 -9.59 14.56 24.40
C PRO A 188 -10.70 15.49 23.92
N PRO A 189 -11.64 15.90 24.80
CA PRO A 189 -12.79 16.70 24.38
C PRO A 189 -12.45 18.16 24.05
N HIS A 190 -11.25 18.62 24.36
CA HIS A 190 -10.86 20.03 24.24
C HIS A 190 -9.93 20.32 23.07
N LEU A 191 -9.59 19.34 22.20
CA LEU A 191 -8.61 19.50 21.11
C LEU A 191 -8.87 20.70 20.20
N CYS A 192 -10.14 21.05 19.98
CA CYS A 192 -10.55 22.20 19.16
C CYS A 192 -11.23 23.31 19.98
N ARG A 193 -10.89 23.46 21.25
CA ARG A 193 -11.49 24.47 22.13
C ARG A 193 -11.42 25.89 21.59
N HIS A 194 -10.34 26.21 20.91
CA HIS A 194 -10.04 27.56 20.37
C HIS A 194 -10.35 27.69 18.88
N SER A 195 -11.00 26.71 18.26
CA SER A 195 -11.41 26.69 16.85
C SER A 195 -10.26 26.98 15.87
N ASN A 196 -9.08 26.38 16.10
CA ASN A 196 -7.90 26.51 15.24
C ASN A 196 -7.47 25.18 14.58
N LEU A 197 -7.98 24.05 15.06
CA LEU A 197 -7.55 22.74 14.59
C LEU A 197 -7.98 22.48 13.14
N ILE A 198 -7.01 22.25 12.26
CA ILE A 198 -7.21 21.99 10.82
C ILE A 198 -7.12 20.48 10.53
N LEU A 199 -6.15 19.80 11.16
CA LEU A 199 -5.89 18.38 10.98
C LEU A 199 -5.91 17.65 12.32
N LEU A 200 -6.76 16.64 12.42
CA LEU A 200 -6.70 15.63 13.47
C LEU A 200 -6.49 14.26 12.84
N ASN A 201 -5.31 13.70 13.03
CA ASN A 201 -4.95 12.36 12.58
C ASN A 201 -4.60 11.48 13.79
N LEU A 202 -5.38 10.41 13.96
CA LEU A 202 -5.23 9.41 15.03
C LEU A 202 -5.25 7.99 14.47
N ASP A 203 -4.96 7.84 13.17
CA ASP A 203 -5.00 6.55 12.47
C ASP A 203 -4.14 5.49 13.18
N SER A 204 -4.46 4.22 13.00
CA SER A 204 -3.65 3.08 13.44
C SER A 204 -3.24 3.16 14.93
N ASN A 205 -4.24 3.12 15.81
CA ASN A 205 -4.07 3.11 17.27
C ASN A 205 -5.06 2.13 17.91
N ARG A 206 -5.18 2.16 19.24
CA ARG A 206 -6.16 1.36 20.01
C ARG A 206 -7.15 2.25 20.76
N LEU A 207 -7.44 3.44 20.21
CA LEU A 207 -8.37 4.41 20.77
C LEU A 207 -9.81 3.89 20.67
N TYR A 208 -10.67 4.29 21.61
CA TYR A 208 -12.06 3.82 21.67
C TYR A 208 -13.05 4.91 22.13
N GLY A 209 -14.33 4.57 22.09
CA GLY A 209 -15.43 5.46 22.47
C GLY A 209 -15.91 6.29 21.30
N ASN A 210 -16.68 7.33 21.59
CA ASN A 210 -17.27 8.19 20.56
C ASN A 210 -16.37 9.40 20.27
N ILE A 211 -16.57 10.01 19.09
CA ILE A 211 -15.96 11.29 18.76
C ILE A 211 -16.56 12.38 19.65
N PRO A 212 -15.75 13.14 20.42
CA PRO A 212 -16.28 14.10 21.38
C PRO A 212 -16.87 15.34 20.69
N THR A 213 -17.86 15.95 21.31
CA THR A 213 -18.56 17.15 20.81
C THR A 213 -17.63 18.32 20.52
N GLY A 214 -16.52 18.45 21.24
CA GLY A 214 -15.52 19.48 20.97
C GLY A 214 -14.84 19.34 19.60
N VAL A 215 -14.67 18.11 19.10
CA VAL A 215 -14.18 17.85 17.73
C VAL A 215 -15.31 18.00 16.72
N LEU A 216 -16.52 17.51 17.05
CA LEU A 216 -17.70 17.60 16.17
C LEU A 216 -18.12 19.04 15.87
N ASN A 217 -17.79 20.00 16.72
CA ASN A 217 -18.10 21.43 16.55
C ASN A 217 -16.92 22.28 16.07
N CYS A 218 -15.84 21.64 15.62
CA CYS A 218 -14.58 22.29 15.20
C CYS A 218 -14.69 22.92 13.81
N GLN A 219 -15.12 24.19 13.72
CA GLN A 219 -15.41 24.87 12.45
C GLN A 219 -14.19 25.02 11.50
N THR A 220 -12.97 24.93 12.02
CA THR A 220 -11.74 25.02 11.23
C THR A 220 -11.26 23.69 10.69
N LEU A 221 -11.85 22.58 11.15
CA LEU A 221 -11.38 21.24 10.79
C LEU A 221 -11.55 20.98 9.30
N VAL A 222 -10.45 20.59 8.64
CA VAL A 222 -10.40 20.24 7.22
C VAL A 222 -10.31 18.73 7.02
N GLN A 223 -9.57 18.05 7.89
CA GLN A 223 -9.38 16.61 7.80
C GLN A 223 -9.53 15.95 9.17
N LEU A 224 -10.37 14.92 9.22
CA LEU A 224 -10.53 14.02 10.35
C LEU A 224 -10.17 12.60 9.92
N ARG A 225 -9.12 12.05 10.53
CA ARG A 225 -8.61 10.72 10.23
C ARG A 225 -8.54 9.90 11.52
N LEU A 226 -9.31 8.81 11.56
CA LEU A 226 -9.47 7.92 12.72
C LEU A 226 -9.34 6.43 12.32
N VAL A 227 -8.73 6.13 11.19
CA VAL A 227 -8.64 4.79 10.60
C VAL A 227 -7.97 3.80 11.57
N GLY A 228 -8.40 2.53 11.59
CA GLY A 228 -7.69 1.48 12.31
C GLY A 228 -7.70 1.66 13.84
N ASN A 229 -8.88 1.90 14.42
CA ASN A 229 -9.06 2.08 15.85
C ASN A 229 -10.26 1.24 16.38
N LYS A 230 -10.76 1.55 17.56
CA LYS A 230 -11.93 0.90 18.19
C LYS A 230 -13.04 1.91 18.50
N PHE A 231 -13.20 2.93 17.67
CA PHE A 231 -14.25 3.92 17.86
C PHE A 231 -15.63 3.32 17.62
N THR A 232 -16.62 3.81 18.40
CA THR A 232 -17.99 3.31 18.40
C THR A 232 -18.99 4.46 18.20
N GLY A 233 -20.28 4.13 18.08
CA GLY A 233 -21.38 5.07 17.86
C GLY A 233 -21.86 5.07 16.41
N GLY A 234 -22.77 5.97 16.08
CA GLY A 234 -23.28 6.19 14.72
C GLY A 234 -22.38 7.14 13.92
N PHE A 235 -22.73 7.33 12.64
CA PHE A 235 -22.11 8.37 11.82
C PHE A 235 -22.38 9.75 12.46
N PRO A 236 -21.31 10.53 12.74
CA PRO A 236 -21.48 11.81 13.45
C PRO A 236 -21.97 12.90 12.50
N SER A 237 -23.28 13.05 12.36
CA SER A 237 -23.94 14.01 11.44
C SER A 237 -23.55 15.47 11.72
N GLU A 238 -23.14 15.79 12.95
CA GLU A 238 -22.63 17.11 13.32
C GLU A 238 -21.41 17.53 12.50
N LEU A 239 -20.57 16.58 12.07
CA LEU A 239 -19.42 16.87 11.19
C LEU A 239 -19.85 17.58 9.90
N CYS A 240 -21.06 17.33 9.42
CA CYS A 240 -21.58 17.95 8.19
C CYS A 240 -22.01 19.42 8.37
N LYS A 241 -21.95 19.96 9.60
CA LYS A 241 -22.06 21.39 9.88
C LYS A 241 -20.73 22.13 9.77
N LEU A 242 -19.61 21.38 9.62
CA LEU A 242 -18.26 21.93 9.51
C LEU A 242 -17.99 22.36 8.06
N VAL A 243 -18.03 23.65 7.82
CA VAL A 243 -18.00 24.22 6.47
C VAL A 243 -16.68 24.01 5.70
N ASN A 244 -15.58 23.68 6.39
CA ASN A 244 -14.27 23.46 5.78
C ASN A 244 -13.89 21.99 5.64
N LEU A 245 -14.69 21.07 6.17
CA LEU A 245 -14.36 19.65 6.22
C LEU A 245 -14.36 19.04 4.82
N SER A 246 -13.20 18.56 4.38
CA SER A 246 -12.98 17.97 3.06
C SER A 246 -12.71 16.46 3.10
N ALA A 247 -12.26 15.93 4.24
CA ALA A 247 -11.97 14.51 4.39
C ALA A 247 -12.47 13.96 5.72
N ILE A 248 -13.23 12.86 5.64
CA ILE A 248 -13.68 12.03 6.76
C ILE A 248 -13.19 10.61 6.51
N GLU A 249 -12.25 10.13 7.33
CA GLU A 249 -11.69 8.78 7.23
C GLU A 249 -11.91 8.03 8.55
N LEU A 250 -12.87 7.11 8.56
CA LEU A 250 -13.32 6.33 9.74
C LEU A 250 -13.16 4.81 9.52
N ASN A 251 -12.41 4.39 8.49
CA ASN A 251 -12.26 2.97 8.13
C ASN A 251 -11.73 2.15 9.31
N GLN A 252 -12.06 0.83 9.31
CA GLN A 252 -11.50 -0.11 10.27
C GLN A 252 -11.74 0.31 11.72
N ASN A 253 -13.02 0.47 12.07
CA ASN A 253 -13.49 0.83 13.40
C ASN A 253 -14.72 -0.01 13.78
N MET A 254 -15.43 0.41 14.81
CA MET A 254 -16.63 -0.26 15.32
C MET A 254 -17.87 0.66 15.26
N PHE A 255 -17.93 1.56 14.26
CA PHE A 255 -19.11 2.40 14.05
C PHE A 255 -20.30 1.57 13.60
N THR A 256 -21.52 1.96 14.05
CA THR A 256 -22.76 1.21 13.83
C THR A 256 -23.90 2.13 13.41
N GLY A 257 -25.05 1.54 13.09
CA GLY A 257 -26.28 2.28 12.77
C GLY A 257 -26.33 2.80 11.33
N PRO A 258 -27.40 3.53 10.98
CA PRO A 258 -27.61 4.04 9.64
C PRO A 258 -26.72 5.24 9.31
N LEU A 259 -26.49 5.46 8.01
CA LEU A 259 -25.94 6.72 7.51
C LEU A 259 -27.06 7.75 7.46
N PRO A 260 -26.96 8.89 8.18
CA PRO A 260 -28.06 9.83 8.29
C PRO A 260 -28.20 10.72 7.05
N PRO A 261 -29.41 11.17 6.69
CA PRO A 261 -29.65 12.11 5.58
C PRO A 261 -28.84 13.40 5.69
N GLU A 262 -28.55 13.85 6.91
CA GLU A 262 -27.76 15.04 7.19
C GLU A 262 -26.35 14.98 6.61
N MET A 263 -25.83 13.78 6.27
CA MET A 263 -24.53 13.66 5.58
C MET A 263 -24.52 14.43 4.26
N GLY A 264 -25.65 14.60 3.58
CA GLY A 264 -25.76 15.42 2.38
C GLY A 264 -25.44 16.90 2.58
N ASN A 265 -25.31 17.37 3.81
CA ASN A 265 -24.93 18.75 4.15
C ASN A 265 -23.39 18.95 4.11
N CYS A 266 -22.59 17.89 4.04
CA CYS A 266 -21.13 17.94 3.93
C CYS A 266 -20.67 18.39 2.52
N ARG A 267 -21.12 19.54 2.03
CA ARG A 267 -21.00 19.95 0.62
C ARG A 267 -19.58 20.12 0.08
N ARG A 268 -18.57 20.30 0.96
CA ARG A 268 -17.15 20.39 0.58
C ARG A 268 -16.42 19.07 0.69
N LEU A 269 -17.10 18.01 1.10
CA LEU A 269 -16.48 16.72 1.28
C LEU A 269 -15.98 16.15 -0.06
N GLN A 270 -14.69 15.87 -0.12
CA GLN A 270 -14.03 15.24 -1.26
C GLN A 270 -13.75 13.77 -1.01
N ARG A 271 -13.52 13.41 0.26
CA ARG A 271 -13.19 12.05 0.65
C ARG A 271 -14.06 11.58 1.81
N LEU A 272 -14.78 10.50 1.58
CA LEU A 272 -15.58 9.81 2.59
C LEU A 272 -15.20 8.33 2.61
N HIS A 273 -14.45 7.93 3.61
CA HIS A 273 -14.02 6.56 3.82
C HIS A 273 -14.58 6.03 5.15
N ILE A 274 -15.46 5.04 5.05
CA ILE A 274 -16.16 4.42 6.20
C ILE A 274 -16.10 2.89 6.14
N ALA A 275 -15.21 2.33 5.33
CA ALA A 275 -15.07 0.89 5.13
C ALA A 275 -14.70 0.12 6.40
N ASN A 276 -14.99 -1.17 6.43
CA ASN A 276 -14.67 -2.06 7.54
C ASN A 276 -15.22 -1.52 8.89
N ASN A 277 -16.53 -1.37 8.93
CA ASN A 277 -17.31 -0.97 10.11
C ASN A 277 -18.60 -1.82 10.19
N TYR A 278 -19.56 -1.42 11.00
CA TYR A 278 -20.84 -2.10 11.16
C TYR A 278 -22.01 -1.17 10.80
N PHE A 279 -21.83 -0.26 9.83
CA PHE A 279 -22.90 0.59 9.34
C PHE A 279 -24.02 -0.27 8.70
N THR A 280 -25.27 0.12 8.94
CA THR A 280 -26.45 -0.63 8.53
C THR A 280 -27.38 0.22 7.67
N SER A 281 -28.50 -0.39 7.21
CA SER A 281 -29.55 0.28 6.44
C SER A 281 -29.13 0.71 5.04
N GLU A 282 -29.97 1.48 4.37
CA GLU A 282 -29.75 1.93 2.99
C GLU A 282 -28.87 3.19 2.95
N LEU A 283 -28.24 3.44 1.80
CA LEU A 283 -27.59 4.72 1.53
C LEU A 283 -28.65 5.82 1.41
N PRO A 284 -28.49 6.96 2.12
CA PRO A 284 -29.44 8.07 1.98
C PRO A 284 -29.30 8.72 0.59
N LYS A 285 -30.43 9.08 -0.04
CA LYS A 285 -30.45 9.79 -1.33
C LYS A 285 -29.73 11.12 -1.28
N GLU A 286 -29.65 11.75 -0.11
CA GLU A 286 -28.95 13.00 0.15
C GLU A 286 -27.43 12.89 -0.07
N LEU A 287 -26.88 11.66 -0.18
CA LEU A 287 -25.51 11.43 -0.63
C LEU A 287 -25.23 12.14 -1.97
N GLY A 288 -26.23 12.20 -2.87
CA GLY A 288 -26.13 12.91 -4.13
C GLY A 288 -25.93 14.43 -4.01
N ASN A 289 -26.07 15.03 -2.82
CA ASN A 289 -25.78 16.45 -2.59
C ASN A 289 -24.28 16.74 -2.45
N LEU A 290 -23.43 15.69 -2.34
CA LEU A 290 -21.98 15.81 -2.17
C LEU A 290 -21.29 16.06 -3.53
N SER A 291 -21.57 17.20 -4.14
CA SER A 291 -21.10 17.53 -5.49
C SER A 291 -19.56 17.58 -5.66
N GLN A 292 -18.81 17.70 -4.56
CA GLN A 292 -17.35 17.71 -4.54
C GLN A 292 -16.72 16.34 -4.22
N LEU A 293 -17.55 15.31 -4.02
CA LEU A 293 -17.08 13.99 -3.61
C LEU A 293 -16.26 13.34 -4.73
N VAL A 294 -15.01 13.01 -4.43
CA VAL A 294 -14.06 12.36 -5.34
C VAL A 294 -13.94 10.87 -5.01
N THR A 295 -13.90 10.52 -3.74
CA THR A 295 -13.77 9.13 -3.31
C THR A 295 -14.81 8.79 -2.25
N PHE A 296 -15.56 7.73 -2.49
CA PHE A 296 -16.48 7.13 -1.53
C PHE A 296 -16.15 5.64 -1.36
N ASN A 297 -15.74 5.27 -0.17
CA ASN A 297 -15.49 3.88 0.19
C ASN A 297 -16.34 3.51 1.42
N ALA A 298 -17.32 2.66 1.21
CA ALA A 298 -18.19 2.10 2.25
C ALA A 298 -18.13 0.55 2.26
N SER A 299 -17.06 -0.03 1.71
CA SER A 299 -16.91 -1.48 1.62
C SER A 299 -16.86 -2.15 3.00
N SER A 300 -17.18 -3.44 3.05
CA SER A 300 -17.13 -4.25 4.27
C SER A 300 -17.91 -3.63 5.42
N ASN A 301 -19.22 -3.48 5.21
CA ASN A 301 -20.20 -3.02 6.17
C ASN A 301 -21.46 -3.92 6.14
N LEU A 302 -22.53 -3.51 6.78
CA LEU A 302 -23.84 -4.20 6.80
C LEU A 302 -24.90 -3.39 6.04
N LEU A 303 -24.48 -2.58 5.05
CA LEU A 303 -25.38 -1.74 4.25
C LEU A 303 -26.26 -2.61 3.36
N THR A 304 -27.49 -2.13 3.14
CA THR A 304 -28.56 -2.86 2.42
C THR A 304 -29.24 -1.95 1.39
N GLY A 305 -30.24 -2.48 0.71
CA GLY A 305 -31.06 -1.75 -0.25
C GLY A 305 -30.34 -1.49 -1.56
N LYS A 306 -30.82 -0.53 -2.32
CA LYS A 306 -30.29 -0.17 -3.65
C LYS A 306 -29.31 1.00 -3.60
N ILE A 307 -28.52 1.18 -4.64
CA ILE A 307 -27.77 2.42 -4.85
C ILE A 307 -28.78 3.51 -5.21
N PRO A 308 -28.86 4.62 -4.43
CA PRO A 308 -29.78 5.71 -4.76
C PRO A 308 -29.43 6.33 -6.12
N PRO A 309 -30.38 6.54 -7.04
CA PRO A 309 -30.11 7.18 -8.33
C PRO A 309 -29.44 8.55 -8.18
N GLU A 310 -29.70 9.26 -7.10
CA GLU A 310 -29.15 10.58 -6.80
C GLU A 310 -27.61 10.57 -6.66
N VAL A 311 -26.96 9.42 -6.41
CA VAL A 311 -25.49 9.29 -6.35
C VAL A 311 -24.82 9.81 -7.62
N VAL A 312 -25.51 9.75 -8.76
CA VAL A 312 -24.98 10.26 -10.05
C VAL A 312 -24.83 11.78 -10.10
N ASN A 313 -25.36 12.51 -9.11
CA ASN A 313 -25.13 13.93 -8.96
C ASN A 313 -23.73 14.26 -8.41
N CYS A 314 -23.03 13.27 -7.86
CA CYS A 314 -21.62 13.39 -7.45
C CYS A 314 -20.69 13.36 -8.68
N LYS A 315 -20.78 14.38 -9.55
CA LYS A 315 -20.09 14.39 -10.87
C LYS A 315 -18.56 14.32 -10.79
N MET A 316 -17.97 14.62 -9.64
CA MET A 316 -16.52 14.54 -9.41
C MET A 316 -16.07 13.16 -8.93
N LEU A 317 -16.99 12.20 -8.78
CA LEU A 317 -16.70 10.89 -8.21
C LEU A 317 -15.79 10.08 -9.15
N GLN A 318 -14.60 9.76 -8.66
CA GLN A 318 -13.58 8.96 -9.34
C GLN A 318 -13.54 7.52 -8.80
N ARG A 319 -13.81 7.34 -7.52
CA ARG A 319 -13.71 6.01 -6.88
C ARG A 319 -14.95 5.71 -6.05
N LEU A 320 -15.64 4.64 -6.41
CA LEU A 320 -16.79 4.12 -5.68
C LEU A 320 -16.52 2.66 -5.30
N ASP A 321 -16.42 2.41 -3.99
CA ASP A 321 -16.26 1.07 -3.45
C ASP A 321 -17.38 0.77 -2.43
N LEU A 322 -18.30 -0.11 -2.82
CA LEU A 322 -19.42 -0.60 -2.02
C LEU A 322 -19.34 -2.12 -1.79
N SER A 323 -18.18 -2.73 -2.08
CA SER A 323 -18.00 -4.18 -2.00
C SER A 323 -18.21 -4.73 -0.58
N HIS A 324 -18.48 -6.03 -0.48
CA HIS A 324 -18.69 -6.72 0.80
C HIS A 324 -19.75 -6.07 1.69
N ASN A 325 -20.96 -5.96 1.16
CA ASN A 325 -22.17 -5.44 1.86
C ASN A 325 -23.37 -6.36 1.56
N SER A 326 -24.56 -5.87 1.80
CA SER A 326 -25.82 -6.55 1.44
C SER A 326 -26.68 -5.72 0.50
N PHE A 327 -26.07 -4.90 -0.36
CA PHE A 327 -26.80 -4.16 -1.39
C PHE A 327 -27.55 -5.11 -2.32
N SER A 328 -28.76 -4.72 -2.71
CA SER A 328 -29.66 -5.52 -3.56
C SER A 328 -30.19 -4.69 -4.74
N ASP A 329 -31.14 -5.28 -5.45
CA ASP A 329 -31.80 -4.69 -6.62
C ASP A 329 -30.88 -4.46 -7.82
N ALA A 330 -31.40 -3.88 -8.88
CA ALA A 330 -30.65 -3.56 -10.08
C ALA A 330 -29.83 -2.28 -9.91
N LEU A 331 -28.72 -2.22 -10.65
CA LEU A 331 -27.95 -0.97 -10.75
C LEU A 331 -28.73 0.06 -11.56
N PRO A 332 -28.73 1.34 -11.14
CA PRO A 332 -29.36 2.39 -11.94
C PRO A 332 -28.57 2.64 -13.25
N ASP A 333 -29.28 2.75 -14.38
CA ASP A 333 -28.65 3.04 -15.67
C ASP A 333 -27.86 4.35 -15.67
N GLU A 334 -28.31 5.31 -14.86
CA GLU A 334 -27.68 6.62 -14.68
C GLU A 334 -26.25 6.54 -14.17
N LEU A 335 -25.79 5.43 -13.57
CA LEU A 335 -24.40 5.25 -13.17
C LEU A 335 -23.41 5.51 -14.32
N GLY A 336 -23.81 5.19 -15.55
CA GLY A 336 -23.02 5.48 -16.76
C GLY A 336 -22.82 6.97 -17.04
N THR A 337 -23.42 7.89 -16.26
CA THR A 337 -23.21 9.35 -16.37
C THR A 337 -22.09 9.87 -15.46
N LEU A 338 -21.49 9.02 -14.62
CA LEU A 338 -20.34 9.38 -13.79
C LEU A 338 -19.03 9.29 -14.59
N LEU A 339 -18.88 10.15 -15.59
CA LEU A 339 -17.79 10.06 -16.57
C LEU A 339 -16.38 10.17 -16.00
N GLN A 340 -16.23 10.66 -14.76
CA GLN A 340 -14.94 10.75 -14.07
C GLN A 340 -14.57 9.47 -13.31
N LEU A 341 -15.44 8.43 -13.33
CA LEU A 341 -15.23 7.24 -12.53
C LEU A 341 -14.07 6.41 -13.09
N GLU A 342 -13.07 6.17 -12.24
CA GLU A 342 -11.89 5.37 -12.50
C GLU A 342 -11.97 3.97 -11.88
N LEU A 343 -12.69 3.84 -10.76
CA LEU A 343 -12.84 2.60 -10.01
C LEU A 343 -14.29 2.39 -9.59
N LEU A 344 -14.83 1.23 -9.97
CA LEU A 344 -16.15 0.76 -9.52
C LEU A 344 -16.04 -0.64 -8.93
N ARG A 345 -16.22 -0.73 -7.60
CA ARG A 345 -16.21 -2.00 -6.86
C ARG A 345 -17.55 -2.25 -6.19
N LEU A 346 -18.22 -3.30 -6.64
CA LEU A 346 -19.55 -3.73 -6.17
C LEU A 346 -19.56 -5.22 -5.77
N SER A 347 -18.38 -5.88 -5.76
CA SER A 347 -18.28 -7.32 -5.50
C SER A 347 -18.82 -7.72 -4.12
N GLU A 348 -19.21 -9.00 -4.01
CA GLU A 348 -19.67 -9.58 -2.75
C GLU A 348 -20.86 -8.81 -2.14
N ASN A 349 -21.96 -8.74 -2.93
CA ASN A 349 -23.24 -8.14 -2.56
C ASN A 349 -24.39 -9.03 -3.05
N LYS A 350 -25.61 -8.49 -3.10
CA LYS A 350 -26.83 -9.15 -3.60
C LYS A 350 -27.44 -8.41 -4.78
N PHE A 351 -26.63 -7.62 -5.51
CA PHE A 351 -27.12 -6.93 -6.72
C PHE A 351 -27.69 -7.92 -7.72
N SER A 352 -28.76 -7.54 -8.39
CA SER A 352 -29.50 -8.43 -9.31
C SER A 352 -29.86 -7.69 -10.61
N GLY A 353 -30.61 -8.34 -11.49
CA GLY A 353 -31.00 -7.79 -12.77
C GLY A 353 -29.86 -7.76 -13.78
N ASN A 354 -30.03 -7.03 -14.86
CA ASN A 354 -29.06 -6.94 -15.93
C ASN A 354 -27.94 -5.93 -15.60
N ILE A 355 -26.75 -6.16 -16.14
CA ILE A 355 -25.69 -5.15 -16.15
C ILE A 355 -26.10 -4.01 -17.08
N PRO A 356 -26.13 -2.74 -16.60
CA PRO A 356 -26.55 -1.61 -17.42
C PRO A 356 -25.65 -1.40 -18.65
N LEU A 357 -26.25 -1.22 -19.84
CA LEU A 357 -25.53 -0.88 -21.07
C LEU A 357 -24.75 0.42 -20.93
N ALA A 358 -25.29 1.36 -20.15
CA ALA A 358 -24.69 2.68 -19.93
C ALA A 358 -23.35 2.65 -19.19
N LEU A 359 -22.97 1.55 -18.52
CA LEU A 359 -21.64 1.41 -17.93
C LEU A 359 -20.52 1.48 -18.96
N GLY A 360 -20.79 1.13 -20.23
CA GLY A 360 -19.85 1.30 -21.34
C GLY A 360 -19.44 2.75 -21.64
N ASN A 361 -20.16 3.74 -21.08
CA ASN A 361 -19.82 5.17 -21.24
C ASN A 361 -18.70 5.63 -20.31
N LEU A 362 -18.31 4.82 -19.33
CA LEU A 362 -17.31 5.16 -18.31
C LEU A 362 -15.87 5.04 -18.88
N SER A 363 -15.54 5.88 -19.84
CA SER A 363 -14.26 5.79 -20.60
C SER A 363 -12.99 5.92 -19.75
N HIS A 364 -13.07 6.49 -18.55
CA HIS A 364 -11.94 6.60 -17.61
C HIS A 364 -11.81 5.40 -16.64
N LEU A 365 -12.75 4.44 -16.71
CA LEU A 365 -12.76 3.31 -15.77
C LEU A 365 -11.55 2.42 -16.00
N THR A 366 -10.74 2.25 -14.97
CA THR A 366 -9.54 1.40 -14.95
C THR A 366 -9.79 0.05 -14.28
N GLU A 367 -10.80 -0.03 -13.41
CA GLU A 367 -11.14 -1.23 -12.66
C GLU A 367 -12.66 -1.40 -12.51
N LEU A 368 -13.17 -2.59 -12.86
CA LEU A 368 -14.58 -2.98 -12.71
C LEU A 368 -14.70 -4.29 -11.94
N GLN A 369 -15.16 -4.24 -10.71
CA GLN A 369 -15.33 -5.40 -9.84
C GLN A 369 -16.81 -5.59 -9.48
N MET A 370 -17.46 -6.61 -10.03
CA MET A 370 -18.88 -6.93 -9.84
C MET A 370 -19.11 -8.41 -9.50
N GLY A 371 -18.03 -9.16 -9.21
CA GLY A 371 -18.12 -10.57 -8.86
C GLY A 371 -18.84 -10.85 -7.54
N GLY A 372 -19.36 -12.08 -7.35
CA GLY A 372 -20.05 -12.43 -6.12
C GLY A 372 -21.37 -11.69 -5.92
N ASN A 373 -22.23 -11.68 -6.96
CA ASN A 373 -23.54 -11.04 -6.95
C ASN A 373 -24.61 -11.96 -7.58
N SER A 374 -25.78 -11.42 -7.88
CA SER A 374 -26.87 -12.12 -8.58
C SER A 374 -27.22 -11.47 -9.92
N PHE A 375 -26.24 -10.83 -10.58
CA PHE A 375 -26.47 -10.26 -11.91
C PHE A 375 -26.88 -11.35 -12.91
N SER A 376 -27.83 -11.04 -13.76
CA SER A 376 -28.41 -11.96 -14.74
C SER A 376 -28.41 -11.37 -16.16
N GLY A 377 -28.95 -12.11 -17.11
CA GLY A 377 -28.97 -11.68 -18.52
C GLY A 377 -27.61 -11.77 -19.18
N ARG A 378 -27.42 -11.03 -20.27
CA ARG A 378 -26.20 -11.07 -21.09
C ARG A 378 -25.16 -10.05 -20.62
N ILE A 379 -23.89 -10.35 -20.85
CA ILE A 379 -22.82 -9.37 -20.71
C ILE A 379 -23.02 -8.30 -21.82
N PRO A 380 -23.13 -7.01 -21.47
CA PRO A 380 -23.32 -5.96 -22.45
C PRO A 380 -22.12 -5.81 -23.39
N PRO A 381 -22.31 -5.81 -24.74
CA PRO A 381 -21.23 -5.52 -25.69
C PRO A 381 -20.59 -4.13 -25.47
N SER A 382 -21.36 -3.17 -24.94
CA SER A 382 -20.88 -1.82 -24.63
C SER A 382 -19.74 -1.79 -23.61
N LEU A 383 -19.54 -2.83 -22.78
CA LEU A 383 -18.38 -2.92 -21.91
C LEU A 383 -17.06 -2.98 -22.68
N GLY A 384 -17.07 -3.40 -23.96
CA GLY A 384 -15.92 -3.32 -24.85
C GLY A 384 -15.50 -1.88 -25.23
N LEU A 385 -16.29 -0.86 -24.87
CA LEU A 385 -15.95 0.56 -25.06
C LEU A 385 -15.12 1.15 -23.91
N LEU A 386 -14.90 0.42 -22.83
CA LEU A 386 -14.12 0.86 -21.66
C LEU A 386 -12.62 0.89 -21.98
N SER A 387 -12.20 1.79 -22.85
CA SER A 387 -10.84 1.84 -23.43
C SER A 387 -9.72 2.02 -22.39
N SER A 388 -10.02 2.58 -21.21
CA SER A 388 -9.05 2.75 -20.12
C SER A 388 -9.01 1.57 -19.14
N LEU A 389 -9.84 0.52 -19.34
CA LEU A 389 -9.94 -0.60 -18.42
C LEU A 389 -8.66 -1.42 -18.45
N GLN A 390 -7.89 -1.34 -17.39
CA GLN A 390 -6.55 -1.91 -17.28
C GLN A 390 -6.48 -2.99 -16.21
N ILE A 391 -6.78 -2.65 -14.95
CA ILE A 391 -6.49 -3.50 -13.79
C ILE A 391 -7.28 -4.81 -13.86
N GLY A 392 -8.57 -4.72 -14.21
CA GLY A 392 -9.36 -5.93 -14.31
C GLY A 392 -10.85 -5.71 -14.50
N MET A 393 -11.48 -6.70 -15.12
CA MET A 393 -12.92 -6.88 -15.18
C MET A 393 -13.27 -8.19 -14.45
N ASN A 394 -13.99 -8.10 -13.35
CA ASN A 394 -14.47 -9.25 -12.60
C ASN A 394 -16.00 -9.29 -12.61
N LEU A 395 -16.55 -10.28 -13.32
CA LEU A 395 -17.98 -10.59 -13.39
C LEU A 395 -18.25 -12.03 -12.87
N SER A 396 -17.27 -12.64 -12.17
CA SER A 396 -17.36 -14.02 -11.68
C SER A 396 -18.46 -14.19 -10.63
N TYR A 397 -18.88 -15.43 -10.40
CA TYR A 397 -19.89 -15.76 -9.38
C TYR A 397 -21.15 -14.91 -9.51
N ASN A 398 -21.81 -15.01 -10.68
CA ASN A 398 -23.08 -14.37 -11.01
C ASN A 398 -24.02 -15.37 -11.71
N SER A 399 -25.16 -14.89 -12.23
CA SER A 399 -26.11 -15.69 -13.02
C SER A 399 -26.16 -15.22 -14.48
N LEU A 400 -25.02 -14.77 -15.03
CA LEU A 400 -24.93 -14.25 -16.39
C LEU A 400 -25.09 -15.36 -17.42
N THR A 401 -25.80 -15.06 -18.52
CA THR A 401 -26.17 -16.03 -19.56
C THR A 401 -25.78 -15.53 -20.95
N GLY A 402 -25.94 -16.41 -21.97
CA GLY A 402 -25.62 -16.08 -23.35
C GLY A 402 -24.13 -16.10 -23.66
N SER A 403 -23.77 -15.66 -24.86
CA SER A 403 -22.38 -15.67 -25.34
C SER A 403 -21.53 -14.53 -24.76
N ILE A 404 -20.24 -14.75 -24.64
CA ILE A 404 -19.26 -13.72 -24.31
C ILE A 404 -19.18 -12.76 -25.50
N PRO A 405 -19.38 -11.44 -25.32
CA PRO A 405 -19.33 -10.48 -26.42
C PRO A 405 -17.93 -10.37 -27.02
N PRO A 406 -17.78 -10.47 -28.35
CA PRO A 406 -16.48 -10.30 -29.03
C PRO A 406 -15.91 -8.88 -28.87
N GLU A 407 -16.73 -7.89 -28.57
CA GLU A 407 -16.34 -6.50 -28.32
C GLU A 407 -15.42 -6.37 -27.10
N LEU A 408 -15.47 -7.29 -26.13
CA LEU A 408 -14.52 -7.30 -25.01
C LEU A 408 -13.08 -7.50 -25.49
N GLY A 409 -12.86 -8.05 -26.67
CA GLY A 409 -11.55 -8.13 -27.33
C GLY A 409 -10.93 -6.79 -27.70
N ASN A 410 -11.68 -5.66 -27.60
CA ASN A 410 -11.17 -4.31 -27.82
C ASN A 410 -10.45 -3.72 -26.59
N LEU A 411 -10.52 -4.40 -25.43
CA LEU A 411 -9.94 -3.92 -24.17
C LEU A 411 -8.43 -4.22 -24.10
N ASN A 412 -7.65 -3.59 -24.98
CA ASN A 412 -6.24 -3.89 -25.20
C ASN A 412 -5.35 -3.68 -23.95
N LEU A 413 -5.80 -2.86 -22.99
CA LEU A 413 -5.08 -2.59 -21.74
C LEU A 413 -5.45 -3.57 -20.63
N LEU A 414 -6.48 -4.42 -20.80
CA LEU A 414 -7.02 -5.27 -19.75
C LEU A 414 -6.01 -6.33 -19.32
N GLU A 415 -5.70 -6.37 -18.02
CA GLU A 415 -4.77 -7.33 -17.41
C GLU A 415 -5.46 -8.59 -16.88
N PHE A 416 -6.66 -8.47 -16.31
CA PHE A 416 -7.41 -9.60 -15.75
C PHE A 416 -8.86 -9.62 -16.18
N LEU A 417 -9.34 -10.79 -16.63
CA LEU A 417 -10.73 -11.03 -17.01
C LEU A 417 -11.27 -12.26 -16.28
N LEU A 418 -12.18 -12.06 -15.33
CA LEU A 418 -12.79 -13.12 -14.53
C LEU A 418 -14.28 -13.25 -14.86
N LEU A 419 -14.65 -14.36 -15.51
CA LEU A 419 -16.01 -14.68 -15.94
C LEU A 419 -16.49 -16.03 -15.37
N ASN A 420 -15.69 -16.65 -14.50
CA ASN A 420 -15.98 -17.97 -13.94
C ASN A 420 -17.25 -18.01 -13.09
N ASN A 421 -17.84 -19.20 -12.93
CA ASN A 421 -19.04 -19.43 -12.12
C ASN A 421 -20.21 -18.54 -12.60
N ASN A 422 -20.63 -18.77 -13.85
CA ASN A 422 -21.79 -18.16 -14.50
C ASN A 422 -22.51 -19.22 -15.37
N HIS A 423 -23.48 -18.83 -16.19
CA HIS A 423 -24.17 -19.67 -17.15
C HIS A 423 -23.87 -19.23 -18.59
N LEU A 424 -22.63 -18.81 -18.86
CA LEU A 424 -22.21 -18.34 -20.18
C LEU A 424 -22.12 -19.52 -21.16
N THR A 425 -22.60 -19.30 -22.39
CA THR A 425 -22.68 -20.30 -23.45
C THR A 425 -21.90 -19.85 -24.69
N GLY A 426 -21.77 -20.74 -25.70
CA GLY A 426 -21.05 -20.45 -26.93
C GLY A 426 -19.54 -20.53 -26.78
N GLU A 427 -18.80 -19.92 -27.70
CA GLU A 427 -17.35 -20.00 -27.77
C GLU A 427 -16.68 -18.83 -27.03
N ILE A 428 -15.43 -19.02 -26.64
CA ILE A 428 -14.56 -17.91 -26.24
C ILE A 428 -14.17 -17.15 -27.50
N PRO A 429 -14.47 -15.82 -27.60
CA PRO A 429 -14.28 -15.06 -28.81
C PRO A 429 -12.83 -15.06 -29.30
N LYS A 430 -12.61 -15.28 -30.61
CA LYS A 430 -11.28 -15.21 -31.22
C LYS A 430 -10.65 -13.82 -31.10
N THR A 431 -11.47 -12.75 -30.97
CA THR A 431 -11.00 -11.38 -30.75
C THR A 431 -10.20 -11.22 -29.47
N PHE A 432 -10.26 -12.17 -28.54
CA PHE A 432 -9.45 -12.15 -27.32
C PHE A 432 -7.95 -12.38 -27.59
N GLU A 433 -7.58 -12.82 -28.78
CA GLU A 433 -6.19 -12.83 -29.24
C GLU A 433 -5.59 -11.42 -29.34
N ASN A 434 -6.45 -10.40 -29.46
CA ASN A 434 -6.05 -8.98 -29.51
C ASN A 434 -5.74 -8.40 -28.09
N LEU A 435 -6.11 -9.08 -27.02
CA LEU A 435 -5.90 -8.62 -25.65
C LEU A 435 -4.41 -8.73 -25.25
N SER A 436 -3.60 -7.83 -25.81
CA SER A 436 -2.13 -7.86 -25.71
C SER A 436 -1.60 -7.71 -24.27
N SER A 437 -2.35 -7.03 -23.39
CA SER A 437 -1.99 -6.81 -21.99
C SER A 437 -2.50 -7.88 -21.04
N LEU A 438 -3.30 -8.85 -21.52
CA LEU A 438 -3.97 -9.82 -20.65
C LEU A 438 -2.95 -10.75 -19.99
N LEU A 439 -2.90 -10.71 -18.66
CA LEU A 439 -2.02 -11.52 -17.83
C LEU A 439 -2.72 -12.79 -17.34
N GLY A 440 -4.05 -12.72 -17.15
CA GLY A 440 -4.83 -13.86 -16.69
C GLY A 440 -6.31 -13.72 -16.97
N CYS A 441 -6.96 -14.87 -17.20
CA CYS A 441 -8.41 -14.94 -17.30
C CYS A 441 -8.91 -16.25 -16.67
N ASN A 442 -10.16 -16.24 -16.24
CA ASN A 442 -10.81 -17.41 -15.70
C ASN A 442 -12.23 -17.54 -16.29
N PHE A 443 -12.47 -18.64 -17.00
CA PHE A 443 -13.74 -19.00 -17.63
C PHE A 443 -14.36 -20.26 -17.01
N SER A 444 -13.75 -20.81 -15.96
CA SER A 444 -14.20 -22.07 -15.38
C SER A 444 -15.65 -22.04 -14.89
N TYR A 445 -16.27 -23.19 -14.83
CA TYR A 445 -17.65 -23.35 -14.34
C TYR A 445 -18.65 -22.46 -15.09
N ASN A 446 -18.73 -22.68 -16.42
CA ASN A 446 -19.71 -22.12 -17.34
C ASN A 446 -20.26 -23.24 -18.26
N GLU A 447 -21.00 -22.87 -19.30
CA GLU A 447 -21.54 -23.79 -20.33
C GLU A 447 -20.88 -23.52 -21.69
N LEU A 448 -19.60 -23.10 -21.67
CA LEU A 448 -18.85 -22.74 -22.88
C LEU A 448 -18.49 -23.97 -23.72
N THR A 449 -18.40 -23.77 -25.04
CA THR A 449 -18.12 -24.80 -26.03
C THR A 449 -17.09 -24.33 -27.04
N GLY A 450 -16.63 -25.22 -27.94
CA GLY A 450 -15.72 -24.89 -29.02
C GLY A 450 -14.24 -24.89 -28.64
N SER A 451 -13.40 -24.46 -29.59
CA SER A 451 -11.94 -24.46 -29.40
C SER A 451 -11.46 -23.19 -28.70
N LEU A 452 -10.44 -23.33 -27.84
CA LEU A 452 -9.77 -22.18 -27.28
C LEU A 452 -9.09 -21.35 -28.36
N PRO A 453 -9.02 -19.99 -28.19
CA PRO A 453 -8.27 -19.13 -29.09
C PRO A 453 -6.80 -19.59 -29.23
N SER A 454 -6.20 -19.40 -30.42
CA SER A 454 -4.86 -19.90 -30.76
C SER A 454 -3.73 -19.08 -30.13
N GLY A 455 -4.03 -17.94 -29.55
CA GLY A 455 -3.04 -17.07 -28.89
C GLY A 455 -2.21 -17.76 -27.81
N SER A 456 -0.94 -17.40 -27.73
CA SER A 456 0.03 -18.01 -26.80
C SER A 456 -0.40 -17.96 -25.33
N LEU A 457 -1.19 -16.94 -24.94
CA LEU A 457 -1.77 -16.85 -23.61
C LEU A 457 -2.65 -18.05 -23.30
N PHE A 458 -3.64 -18.33 -24.17
CA PHE A 458 -4.63 -19.41 -23.97
C PHE A 458 -3.99 -20.79 -24.03
N GLN A 459 -2.93 -20.96 -24.82
CA GLN A 459 -2.18 -22.21 -24.94
C GLN A 459 -1.37 -22.54 -23.67
N ASN A 460 -0.97 -21.51 -22.92
CA ASN A 460 -0.11 -21.66 -21.72
C ASN A 460 -0.86 -21.46 -20.39
N MET A 461 -2.17 -21.24 -20.43
CA MET A 461 -2.97 -21.09 -19.21
C MET A 461 -3.14 -22.40 -18.45
N ALA A 462 -3.34 -22.28 -17.15
CA ALA A 462 -3.68 -23.41 -16.31
C ALA A 462 -5.04 -24.03 -16.72
N ILE A 463 -5.13 -25.34 -16.76
CA ILE A 463 -6.39 -26.07 -17.06
C ILE A 463 -7.52 -25.61 -16.11
N SER A 464 -7.18 -25.26 -14.87
CA SER A 464 -8.13 -24.76 -13.87
C SER A 464 -8.94 -23.56 -14.32
N SER A 465 -8.41 -22.74 -15.25
CA SER A 465 -9.11 -21.56 -15.80
C SER A 465 -10.26 -21.93 -16.75
N PHE A 466 -10.38 -23.20 -17.16
CA PHE A 466 -11.36 -23.67 -18.14
C PHE A 466 -12.22 -24.84 -17.64
N ILE A 467 -11.88 -25.44 -16.48
CA ILE A 467 -12.62 -26.59 -15.94
C ILE A 467 -14.10 -26.26 -15.75
N GLY A 468 -14.95 -27.31 -15.74
CA GLY A 468 -16.39 -27.12 -15.57
C GLY A 468 -17.14 -26.70 -16.84
N ASN A 469 -16.44 -26.57 -17.99
CA ASN A 469 -17.03 -26.34 -19.31
C ASN A 469 -16.96 -27.66 -20.12
N LYS A 470 -18.09 -28.33 -20.30
CA LYS A 470 -18.13 -29.66 -20.93
C LYS A 470 -17.80 -29.66 -22.43
N GLY A 471 -17.88 -28.54 -23.09
CA GLY A 471 -17.74 -28.42 -24.54
C GLY A 471 -16.47 -27.74 -25.03
N LEU A 472 -15.57 -27.29 -24.13
CA LEU A 472 -14.30 -26.64 -24.51
C LEU A 472 -13.24 -27.69 -24.86
N CYS A 473 -12.40 -27.37 -25.85
CA CYS A 473 -11.29 -28.21 -26.31
C CYS A 473 -10.14 -27.33 -26.86
N GLY A 474 -9.02 -27.95 -27.21
CA GLY A 474 -7.84 -27.21 -27.71
C GLY A 474 -6.91 -26.75 -26.58
N GLY A 475 -5.70 -26.30 -26.94
CA GLY A 475 -4.69 -25.86 -25.98
C GLY A 475 -4.43 -26.86 -24.88
N PRO A 476 -4.44 -26.42 -23.59
CA PRO A 476 -4.19 -27.30 -22.45
C PRO A 476 -5.27 -28.35 -22.21
N LEU A 477 -6.45 -28.23 -22.85
CA LEU A 477 -7.56 -29.18 -22.69
C LEU A 477 -7.47 -30.40 -23.64
N GLY A 478 -6.52 -30.38 -24.57
CA GLY A 478 -6.35 -31.47 -25.57
C GLY A 478 -7.15 -31.24 -26.87
N TYR A 479 -7.01 -32.18 -27.83
CA TYR A 479 -7.57 -32.03 -29.18
C TYR A 479 -9.08 -31.97 -29.21
N CYS A 480 -9.62 -31.15 -30.12
CA CYS A 480 -11.05 -31.10 -30.39
C CYS A 480 -11.51 -32.34 -31.18
N SER A 481 -12.61 -32.94 -30.75
CA SER A 481 -13.22 -34.11 -31.45
C SER A 481 -13.80 -33.61 -32.80
N GLY A 482 -13.03 -33.70 -33.86
CA GLY A 482 -13.42 -33.23 -35.20
C GLY A 482 -12.28 -33.01 -36.19
N ASP A 483 -11.05 -32.87 -35.69
CA ASP A 483 -9.85 -32.70 -36.54
C ASP A 483 -9.33 -34.08 -37.00
N THR A 484 -10.11 -34.76 -37.85
CA THR A 484 -9.60 -35.88 -38.62
C THR A 484 -9.01 -35.39 -39.94
N SER A 485 -7.79 -34.84 -39.92
CA SER A 485 -6.93 -34.82 -41.09
C SER A 485 -5.85 -35.90 -40.91
N SER A 486 -6.07 -36.97 -41.65
CA SER A 486 -5.17 -38.07 -42.03
C SER A 486 -3.70 -37.97 -41.63
N GLY A 487 -3.33 -38.81 -40.69
CA GLY A 487 -1.95 -39.16 -40.38
C GLY A 487 -1.96 -40.46 -39.59
N SER A 488 -1.83 -41.58 -40.31
CA SER A 488 -1.78 -42.93 -39.77
C SER A 488 -0.57 -43.13 -38.84
N VAL A 489 -0.82 -43.46 -37.56
CA VAL A 489 0.18 -44.06 -36.65
C VAL A 489 -0.43 -45.27 -36.00
N PRO A 490 0.28 -46.41 -35.86
CA PRO A 490 -0.33 -47.71 -35.59
C PRO A 490 -0.82 -47.85 -34.14
N GLN A 491 -2.02 -48.38 -34.05
CA GLN A 491 -2.62 -48.87 -32.78
C GLN A 491 -1.74 -49.91 -32.14
N LYS A 492 -1.33 -49.67 -30.92
CA LYS A 492 -0.89 -50.71 -30.00
C LYS A 492 -2.01 -50.95 -28.99
N ASN A 493 -2.70 -52.04 -29.16
CA ASN A 493 -3.68 -52.54 -28.20
C ASN A 493 -3.03 -52.76 -26.84
N MET A 494 -3.54 -52.09 -25.83
CA MET A 494 -3.36 -52.54 -24.44
C MET A 494 -4.73 -52.61 -23.78
N ASP A 495 -5.26 -53.83 -23.77
CA ASP A 495 -6.35 -54.22 -22.88
C ASP A 495 -5.85 -54.24 -21.44
N ALA A 496 -6.40 -53.42 -20.58
CA ALA A 496 -6.22 -53.51 -19.13
C ALA A 496 -7.59 -53.42 -18.44
N PRO A 497 -7.87 -54.26 -17.46
CA PRO A 497 -9.20 -54.57 -16.99
C PRO A 497 -9.74 -53.44 -16.05
N ARG A 498 -10.71 -52.71 -16.55
CA ARG A 498 -11.43 -51.64 -15.80
C ARG A 498 -12.23 -52.15 -14.56
N GLY A 499 -12.31 -53.44 -14.33
CA GLY A 499 -13.13 -53.99 -13.23
C GLY A 499 -12.47 -53.98 -11.83
N ARG A 500 -11.13 -53.96 -11.73
CA ARG A 500 -10.44 -54.05 -10.43
C ARG A 500 -10.18 -52.73 -9.72
N ILE A 501 -10.14 -51.60 -10.44
CA ILE A 501 -9.86 -50.30 -9.83
C ILE A 501 -11.11 -49.77 -9.11
N ILE A 502 -12.32 -49.98 -9.65
CA ILE A 502 -13.57 -49.53 -9.02
C ILE A 502 -13.83 -50.26 -7.69
N THR A 503 -13.49 -51.54 -7.59
CA THR A 503 -13.64 -52.34 -6.34
C THR A 503 -12.65 -51.92 -5.25
N ILE A 504 -11.43 -51.52 -5.61
CA ILE A 504 -10.41 -51.05 -4.65
C ILE A 504 -10.77 -49.66 -4.12
N VAL A 505 -11.22 -48.74 -4.97
CA VAL A 505 -11.65 -47.39 -4.55
C VAL A 505 -12.89 -47.45 -3.65
N ALA A 506 -13.88 -48.31 -3.95
CA ALA A 506 -15.04 -48.50 -3.09
C ALA A 506 -14.69 -49.09 -1.71
N ALA A 507 -13.72 -50.03 -1.65
CA ALA A 507 -13.26 -50.61 -0.39
C ALA A 507 -12.47 -49.61 0.49
N VAL A 508 -11.67 -48.75 -0.12
CA VAL A 508 -10.91 -47.70 0.61
C VAL A 508 -11.84 -46.59 1.15
N VAL A 509 -12.79 -46.12 0.36
CA VAL A 509 -13.77 -45.09 0.81
C VAL A 509 -14.69 -45.68 1.90
N GLY A 510 -15.14 -46.95 1.79
CA GLY A 510 -15.93 -47.61 2.83
C GLY A 510 -15.13 -47.79 4.14
N GLY A 511 -13.86 -48.17 4.05
CA GLY A 511 -12.97 -48.36 5.21
C GLY A 511 -12.70 -47.06 5.98
N VAL A 512 -12.42 -45.94 5.29
CA VAL A 512 -12.18 -44.64 5.90
C VAL A 512 -13.46 -44.12 6.57
N SER A 513 -14.64 -44.30 5.97
CA SER A 513 -15.92 -43.91 6.57
C SER A 513 -16.22 -44.69 7.85
N LEU A 514 -15.92 -46.00 7.89
CA LEU A 514 -16.12 -46.83 9.07
C LEU A 514 -15.17 -46.41 10.24
N ILE A 515 -13.92 -46.09 9.95
CA ILE A 515 -12.95 -45.63 10.93
C ILE A 515 -13.39 -44.26 11.51
N LEU A 516 -13.87 -43.33 10.69
CA LEU A 516 -14.41 -42.07 11.14
C LEU A 516 -15.61 -42.21 12.06
N ILE A 517 -16.53 -43.14 11.75
CA ILE A 517 -17.70 -43.44 12.60
C ILE A 517 -17.24 -44.03 13.95
N ILE A 518 -16.26 -44.94 13.95
CA ILE A 518 -15.74 -45.54 15.18
C ILE A 518 -15.04 -44.48 16.05
N VAL A 519 -14.29 -43.56 15.47
CA VAL A 519 -13.62 -42.46 16.18
C VAL A 519 -14.66 -41.50 16.79
N ILE A 520 -15.71 -41.15 16.06
CA ILE A 520 -16.79 -40.30 16.56
C ILE A 520 -17.53 -40.98 17.73
N LEU A 521 -17.85 -42.27 17.60
CA LEU A 521 -18.50 -43.08 18.67
C LEU A 521 -17.59 -43.23 19.91
N TYR A 522 -16.28 -43.32 19.72
CA TYR A 522 -15.31 -43.36 20.82
C TYR A 522 -15.29 -42.07 21.62
N PHE A 523 -15.25 -40.90 20.93
CA PHE A 523 -15.30 -39.58 21.59
C PHE A 523 -16.64 -39.24 22.21
N MET A 524 -17.75 -39.80 21.72
CA MET A 524 -19.07 -39.64 22.35
C MET A 524 -19.25 -40.48 23.62
N ARG A 525 -18.46 -41.51 23.82
CA ARG A 525 -18.54 -42.41 24.99
C ARG A 525 -17.64 -42.05 26.18
N HIS A 526 -16.70 -41.11 26.02
CA HIS A 526 -15.78 -40.68 27.07
C HIS A 526 -15.80 -39.18 27.24
N PRO A 527 -16.75 -38.60 27.99
CA PRO A 527 -16.65 -37.22 28.43
C PRO A 527 -15.69 -37.16 29.60
N THR A 528 -14.51 -36.62 29.40
CA THR A 528 -13.61 -36.28 30.50
C THR A 528 -13.87 -34.86 30.97
N ALA A 529 -14.04 -34.77 32.30
CA ALA A 529 -14.29 -33.54 33.05
C ALA A 529 -13.09 -32.60 33.09
N THR A 530 -13.44 -31.35 33.04
CA THR A 530 -12.76 -30.14 33.55
C THR A 530 -11.46 -30.26 34.30
N ALA A 531 -10.42 -29.59 33.79
CA ALA A 531 -9.48 -28.84 34.61
C ALA A 531 -8.89 -27.69 33.77
N SER A 532 -9.00 -26.50 34.32
CA SER A 532 -8.45 -25.25 33.87
C SER A 532 -6.91 -25.27 33.80
N SER A 533 -6.34 -24.86 32.68
CA SER A 533 -5.11 -24.05 32.68
C SER A 533 -4.82 -23.55 31.26
N VAL A 534 -4.51 -22.28 31.24
CA VAL A 534 -3.88 -21.44 30.23
C VAL A 534 -2.85 -22.22 29.38
N HIS A 535 -2.98 -22.24 28.07
CA HIS A 535 -2.04 -21.81 27.06
C HIS A 535 -2.39 -22.29 25.65
N ASP A 536 -2.20 -21.37 24.73
CA ASP A 536 -1.93 -21.52 23.30
C ASP A 536 -2.96 -22.30 22.45
N LYS A 537 -3.84 -21.53 21.86
CA LYS A 537 -4.52 -21.89 20.61
C LYS A 537 -3.54 -21.63 19.46
N GLU A 538 -2.92 -22.67 18.96
CA GLU A 538 -2.47 -22.68 17.58
C GLU A 538 -3.70 -22.52 16.65
N ASN A 539 -3.78 -21.39 16.01
CA ASN A 539 -4.64 -21.20 14.85
C ASN A 539 -4.09 -22.04 13.68
N PRO A 540 -4.96 -22.67 12.87
CA PRO A 540 -4.49 -23.30 11.64
C PRO A 540 -3.86 -22.21 10.77
N SER A 541 -2.64 -22.49 10.30
CA SER A 541 -1.87 -21.65 9.39
C SER A 541 -2.73 -21.23 8.19
N PRO A 542 -2.84 -19.93 7.89
CA PRO A 542 -3.44 -19.50 6.64
C PRO A 542 -2.54 -20.00 5.50
N GLU A 543 -3.13 -20.69 4.54
CA GLU A 543 -2.47 -21.07 3.30
C GLU A 543 -1.82 -19.81 2.70
N SER A 544 -0.54 -19.94 2.37
CA SER A 544 0.30 -18.87 1.81
C SER A 544 -0.30 -18.40 0.48
N ASN A 545 -0.97 -17.27 0.49
CA ASN A 545 -1.53 -16.65 -0.71
C ASN A 545 -0.43 -15.93 -1.47
N ILE A 546 -0.01 -16.49 -2.60
CA ILE A 546 0.78 -15.77 -3.61
C ILE A 546 -0.21 -14.91 -4.39
N TYR A 547 -0.15 -13.60 -4.18
CA TYR A 547 -0.93 -12.61 -4.93
C TYR A 547 -0.15 -12.21 -6.19
N PHE A 548 -0.54 -12.68 -7.30
CA PHE A 548 -0.10 -12.75 -8.68
C PHE A 548 0.42 -14.16 -9.02
N PRO A 549 -0.41 -14.98 -9.67
CA PRO A 549 0.06 -16.28 -10.14
C PRO A 549 1.13 -16.04 -11.20
N LEU A 550 2.34 -16.46 -10.89
CA LEU A 550 3.33 -16.71 -11.92
C LEU A 550 2.71 -17.66 -12.94
N LYS A 551 3.00 -17.46 -14.24
CA LYS A 551 2.53 -18.34 -15.33
C LYS A 551 2.79 -19.82 -15.09
N ASP A 552 3.61 -20.18 -14.10
CA ASP A 552 4.12 -21.54 -13.82
C ASP A 552 3.63 -22.11 -12.48
N GLY A 553 2.65 -21.49 -11.79
CA GLY A 553 2.07 -22.01 -10.54
C GLY A 553 3.09 -22.17 -9.39
N ILE A 554 4.08 -21.25 -9.30
CA ILE A 554 5.14 -21.30 -8.28
C ILE A 554 4.53 -21.08 -6.89
N THR A 555 4.80 -22.00 -5.97
CA THR A 555 4.41 -21.91 -4.56
C THR A 555 5.54 -21.37 -3.70
N PHE A 556 5.23 -20.93 -2.47
CA PHE A 556 6.26 -20.55 -1.48
C PHE A 556 7.22 -21.72 -1.22
N GLN A 557 6.71 -22.93 -1.16
CA GLN A 557 7.52 -24.16 -0.99
C GLN A 557 8.51 -24.39 -2.14
N ASP A 558 8.15 -24.05 -3.38
CA ASP A 558 9.05 -24.15 -4.51
C ASP A 558 10.21 -23.14 -4.37
N LEU A 559 9.95 -21.94 -3.83
CA LEU A 559 10.98 -20.94 -3.56
C LEU A 559 11.92 -21.38 -2.43
N VAL A 560 11.37 -21.91 -1.35
CA VAL A 560 12.14 -22.50 -0.24
C VAL A 560 13.05 -23.62 -0.74
N GLN A 561 12.52 -24.52 -1.57
CA GLN A 561 13.31 -25.61 -2.14
C GLN A 561 14.37 -25.12 -3.12
N ALA A 562 14.04 -24.20 -4.04
CA ALA A 562 14.94 -23.65 -5.05
C ALA A 562 16.07 -22.80 -4.45
N THR A 563 15.92 -22.30 -3.25
CA THR A 563 16.93 -21.51 -2.52
C THR A 563 17.52 -22.25 -1.31
N ASN A 564 17.21 -23.53 -1.15
CA ASN A 564 17.58 -24.32 0.02
C ASN A 564 17.31 -23.57 1.34
N ASN A 565 16.05 -23.20 1.54
CA ASN A 565 15.57 -22.40 2.68
C ASN A 565 16.28 -21.04 2.81
N PHE A 566 16.43 -20.33 1.69
CA PHE A 566 17.11 -19.03 1.61
C PHE A 566 18.54 -19.05 2.18
N HIS A 567 19.29 -20.12 1.85
CA HIS A 567 20.65 -20.29 2.30
C HIS A 567 21.60 -19.27 1.64
N ASP A 568 22.62 -18.82 2.37
CA ASP A 568 23.56 -17.78 1.95
C ASP A 568 24.31 -18.06 0.63
N SER A 569 24.47 -19.32 0.24
CA SER A 569 25.09 -19.71 -1.04
C SER A 569 24.28 -19.32 -2.27
N TYR A 570 23.00 -18.98 -2.11
CA TYR A 570 22.10 -18.54 -3.18
C TYR A 570 21.97 -17.01 -3.25
N VAL A 571 22.62 -16.27 -2.35
CA VAL A 571 22.59 -14.81 -2.32
C VAL A 571 23.33 -14.23 -3.51
N VAL A 572 22.67 -13.37 -4.27
CA VAL A 572 23.23 -12.62 -5.39
C VAL A 572 23.35 -11.12 -5.12
N GLY A 573 22.74 -10.62 -4.03
CA GLY A 573 22.85 -9.23 -3.63
C GLY A 573 22.30 -8.99 -2.23
N ARG A 574 22.90 -8.04 -1.49
CA ARG A 574 22.39 -7.57 -0.18
C ARG A 574 22.28 -6.05 -0.22
N GLY A 575 21.15 -5.51 0.22
CA GLY A 575 20.90 -4.08 0.28
C GLY A 575 20.16 -3.70 1.55
N ALA A 576 19.96 -2.40 1.75
CA ALA A 576 19.29 -1.86 2.93
C ALA A 576 17.85 -2.39 3.11
N CYS A 577 17.16 -2.70 1.99
CA CYS A 577 15.77 -3.17 2.02
C CYS A 577 15.63 -4.69 2.08
N GLY A 578 16.73 -5.49 1.99
CA GLY A 578 16.63 -6.95 2.02
C GLY A 578 17.73 -7.67 1.26
N THR A 579 17.56 -9.00 1.14
CA THR A 579 18.52 -9.90 0.48
C THR A 579 17.90 -10.49 -0.78
N VAL A 580 18.63 -10.50 -1.88
CA VAL A 580 18.22 -11.08 -3.17
C VAL A 580 18.86 -12.45 -3.37
N TYR A 581 18.04 -13.44 -3.68
CA TYR A 581 18.45 -14.82 -3.90
C TYR A 581 18.20 -15.23 -5.36
N LYS A 582 19.10 -16.04 -5.90
CA LYS A 582 18.93 -16.71 -7.19
C LYS A 582 18.16 -18.02 -6.97
N ALA A 583 16.99 -18.17 -7.56
CA ALA A 583 16.18 -19.37 -7.49
C ALA A 583 16.08 -20.03 -8.86
N VAL A 584 16.52 -21.28 -8.98
CA VAL A 584 16.35 -22.09 -10.19
C VAL A 584 15.15 -23.00 -9.98
N MET A 585 14.08 -22.74 -10.71
CA MET A 585 12.83 -23.44 -10.58
C MET A 585 12.89 -24.81 -11.26
N ARG A 586 11.99 -25.74 -10.89
CA ARG A 586 11.89 -27.07 -11.51
C ARG A 586 11.65 -27.02 -13.01
N SER A 587 11.05 -25.96 -13.51
CA SER A 587 10.87 -25.71 -14.95
C SER A 587 12.16 -25.34 -15.70
N GLY A 588 13.30 -25.20 -15.01
CA GLY A 588 14.56 -24.71 -15.56
C GLY A 588 14.65 -23.18 -15.61
N LYS A 589 13.58 -22.46 -15.28
CA LYS A 589 13.55 -21.00 -15.26
C LYS A 589 14.29 -20.47 -14.03
N THR A 590 15.18 -19.50 -14.24
CA THR A 590 15.86 -18.79 -13.15
C THR A 590 15.13 -17.48 -12.84
N ILE A 591 14.89 -17.23 -11.55
CA ILE A 591 14.27 -15.99 -11.06
C ILE A 591 15.10 -15.39 -9.93
N ALA A 592 14.97 -14.08 -9.72
CA ALA A 592 15.53 -13.39 -8.57
C ALA A 592 14.42 -13.20 -7.51
N VAL A 593 14.72 -13.59 -6.27
CA VAL A 593 13.80 -13.49 -5.13
C VAL A 593 14.36 -12.51 -4.12
N LYS A 594 13.77 -11.33 -4.02
CA LYS A 594 14.13 -10.32 -3.00
C LYS A 594 13.33 -10.61 -1.74
N LYS A 595 14.00 -11.09 -0.71
CA LYS A 595 13.44 -11.26 0.63
C LYS A 595 13.70 -9.99 1.42
N LEU A 596 12.64 -9.28 1.77
CA LEU A 596 12.74 -8.09 2.59
C LEU A 596 13.07 -8.46 4.03
N ALA A 597 13.85 -7.64 4.72
CA ALA A 597 14.22 -7.90 6.10
C ALA A 597 12.95 -7.93 6.97
N SER A 598 12.78 -9.00 7.75
CA SER A 598 11.70 -9.08 8.74
C SER A 598 12.18 -8.43 10.03
N ASP A 599 12.17 -7.11 10.10
CA ASP A 599 12.23 -6.46 11.40
C ASP A 599 10.81 -6.42 11.97
N ARG A 600 10.67 -6.98 13.15
CA ARG A 600 9.47 -6.85 13.97
C ARG A 600 9.29 -5.38 14.28
N GLU A 601 8.28 -4.76 13.66
CA GLU A 601 7.82 -3.38 13.83
C GLU A 601 8.26 -2.37 12.76
N GLY A 602 7.28 -1.93 11.96
CA GLY A 602 7.12 -0.55 11.51
C GLY A 602 7.52 -0.17 10.08
N SER A 603 6.56 -0.10 9.27
CA SER A 603 6.22 0.92 8.24
C SER A 603 7.18 1.23 7.07
N SER A 604 8.50 1.30 7.18
CA SER A 604 9.31 1.74 6.01
C SER A 604 9.55 0.60 4.99
N ILE A 605 9.68 -0.63 5.44
CA ILE A 605 9.89 -1.82 4.60
C ILE A 605 8.57 -2.22 3.93
N GLU A 606 7.45 -2.09 4.63
CA GLU A 606 6.12 -2.33 4.07
C GLU A 606 5.74 -1.27 3.05
N ASN A 607 6.11 -0.01 3.27
CA ASN A 607 5.97 1.08 2.29
C ASN A 607 6.84 0.84 1.05
N SER A 608 8.07 0.35 1.19
CA SER A 608 8.94 -0.04 0.07
C SER A 608 8.36 -1.22 -0.71
N PHE A 609 7.84 -2.23 -0.01
CA PHE A 609 7.19 -3.39 -0.61
C PHE A 609 5.96 -2.98 -1.41
N GLN A 610 5.08 -2.17 -0.82
CA GLN A 610 3.89 -1.64 -1.48
C GLN A 610 4.25 -0.72 -2.65
N ALA A 611 5.27 0.14 -2.50
CA ALA A 611 5.72 1.02 -3.58
C ALA A 611 6.22 0.22 -4.79
N GLU A 612 7.00 -0.85 -4.59
CA GLU A 612 7.47 -1.71 -5.67
C GLU A 612 6.32 -2.46 -6.36
N ILE A 613 5.33 -2.95 -5.61
CA ILE A 613 4.16 -3.62 -6.18
C ILE A 613 3.29 -2.63 -6.96
N LEU A 614 3.00 -1.47 -6.38
CA LEU A 614 2.14 -0.46 -7.00
C LEU A 614 2.75 0.15 -8.27
N THR A 615 4.07 0.21 -8.34
CA THR A 615 4.80 0.75 -9.49
C THR A 615 5.10 -0.34 -10.52
N LEU A 616 5.90 -1.35 -10.17
CA LEU A 616 6.32 -2.41 -11.09
C LEU A 616 5.20 -3.37 -11.48
N GLY A 617 4.17 -3.50 -10.65
CA GLY A 617 2.97 -4.29 -10.99
C GLY A 617 2.23 -3.74 -12.22
N LYS A 618 2.32 -2.45 -12.49
CA LYS A 618 1.56 -1.74 -13.53
C LYS A 618 2.35 -1.40 -14.79
N ILE A 619 3.68 -1.53 -14.77
CA ILE A 619 4.53 -1.08 -15.88
C ILE A 619 5.23 -2.24 -16.58
N ARG A 620 5.35 -2.13 -17.89
CA ARG A 620 6.06 -3.09 -18.74
C ARG A 620 6.85 -2.32 -19.79
N HIS A 621 8.16 -2.35 -19.67
CA HIS A 621 9.07 -1.74 -20.64
C HIS A 621 10.34 -2.58 -20.73
N ARG A 622 10.95 -2.67 -21.92
CA ARG A 622 12.17 -3.49 -22.14
C ARG A 622 13.33 -3.10 -21.21
N ASN A 623 13.42 -1.81 -20.86
CA ASN A 623 14.49 -1.27 -20.00
C ASN A 623 14.03 -1.06 -18.52
N ILE A 624 13.00 -1.77 -18.08
CA ILE A 624 12.54 -1.78 -16.68
C ILE A 624 12.48 -3.24 -16.22
N VAL A 625 13.03 -3.51 -15.03
CA VAL A 625 13.03 -4.85 -14.45
C VAL A 625 11.61 -5.39 -14.29
N LYS A 626 11.40 -6.62 -14.72
CA LYS A 626 10.07 -7.23 -14.69
C LYS A 626 9.79 -7.87 -13.34
N LEU A 627 8.74 -7.41 -12.67
CA LEU A 627 8.19 -8.07 -11.50
C LEU A 627 7.28 -9.22 -11.96
N TYR A 628 7.60 -10.45 -11.53
CA TYR A 628 6.79 -11.65 -11.83
C TYR A 628 5.67 -11.86 -10.80
N GLY A 629 5.88 -11.43 -9.57
CA GLY A 629 4.90 -11.58 -8.51
C GLY A 629 5.46 -11.23 -7.14
N PHE A 630 4.64 -11.42 -6.12
CA PHE A 630 5.05 -11.24 -4.73
C PHE A 630 4.37 -12.27 -3.83
N CYS A 631 4.96 -12.55 -2.69
CA CYS A 631 4.45 -13.49 -1.70
C CYS A 631 4.52 -12.87 -0.30
N TYR A 632 3.44 -13.04 0.44
CA TYR A 632 3.37 -12.69 1.85
C TYR A 632 3.20 -13.98 2.67
N HIS A 633 4.18 -14.35 3.49
CA HIS A 633 4.14 -15.56 4.28
C HIS A 633 4.83 -15.38 5.63
N GLU A 634 4.09 -15.58 6.74
CA GLU A 634 4.58 -15.55 8.13
C GLU A 634 5.53 -14.38 8.46
N GLY A 635 5.15 -13.15 8.07
CA GLY A 635 5.96 -11.95 8.31
C GLY A 635 7.16 -11.79 7.37
N SER A 636 7.28 -12.62 6.32
CA SER A 636 8.29 -12.47 5.27
C SER A 636 7.66 -11.94 3.98
N ASN A 637 8.10 -10.78 3.51
CA ASN A 637 7.70 -10.20 2.25
C ASN A 637 8.70 -10.58 1.16
N LEU A 638 8.22 -11.26 0.11
CA LEU A 638 9.04 -11.69 -1.02
C LEU A 638 8.57 -10.99 -2.30
N LEU A 639 9.52 -10.47 -3.08
CA LEU A 639 9.31 -9.94 -4.43
C LEU A 639 10.07 -10.83 -5.43
N LEU A 640 9.40 -11.19 -6.53
CA LEU A 640 9.90 -12.15 -7.52
C LEU A 640 10.14 -11.42 -8.84
N TYR A 641 11.39 -11.37 -9.28
CA TYR A 641 11.80 -10.65 -10.47
C TYR A 641 12.41 -11.58 -11.53
N GLU A 642 12.52 -11.07 -12.74
CA GLU A 642 13.40 -11.65 -13.71
C GLU A 642 14.85 -11.67 -13.20
N TYR A 643 15.58 -12.73 -13.51
CA TYR A 643 16.99 -12.84 -13.15
C TYR A 643 17.86 -12.31 -14.27
N LEU A 644 18.63 -11.26 -14.00
CA LEU A 644 19.54 -10.62 -14.94
C LEU A 644 20.97 -11.07 -14.62
N ALA A 645 21.55 -11.85 -15.52
CA ALA A 645 22.71 -12.68 -15.21
C ALA A 645 24.02 -11.89 -15.00
N ARG A 646 24.12 -10.67 -15.56
CA ARG A 646 25.32 -9.83 -15.43
C ARG A 646 25.33 -8.93 -14.19
N GLY A 647 24.29 -8.98 -13.36
CA GLY A 647 24.22 -8.20 -12.12
C GLY A 647 24.04 -6.71 -12.35
N SER A 648 24.50 -5.88 -11.44
CA SER A 648 24.34 -4.43 -11.51
C SER A 648 25.49 -3.75 -12.28
N LEU A 649 25.16 -2.62 -12.92
CA LEU A 649 26.16 -1.75 -13.55
C LEU A 649 27.21 -1.28 -12.52
N GLY A 650 26.81 -1.08 -11.25
CA GLY A 650 27.73 -0.69 -10.19
C GLY A 650 28.80 -1.74 -9.92
N GLU A 651 28.42 -3.02 -9.87
CA GLU A 651 29.36 -4.13 -9.70
C GLU A 651 30.35 -4.23 -10.88
N LEU A 652 29.87 -3.99 -12.11
CA LEU A 652 30.75 -4.02 -13.31
C LEU A 652 31.66 -2.80 -13.41
N LEU A 653 31.25 -1.62 -12.96
CA LEU A 653 32.05 -0.39 -12.98
C LEU A 653 33.12 -0.35 -11.90
N HIS A 654 32.88 -0.96 -10.75
CA HIS A 654 33.73 -0.89 -9.56
C HIS A 654 34.35 -2.23 -9.19
N GLY A 655 34.07 -3.30 -9.96
CA GLY A 655 34.62 -4.63 -9.76
C GLY A 655 36.08 -4.74 -10.28
N PRO A 656 36.82 -5.81 -9.88
CA PRO A 656 38.22 -5.99 -10.21
C PRO A 656 38.48 -6.24 -11.71
N SER A 657 37.46 -6.53 -12.52
CA SER A 657 37.56 -6.81 -13.96
C SER A 657 36.79 -5.80 -14.82
N CYS A 658 36.91 -4.51 -14.51
CA CYS A 658 36.22 -3.44 -15.24
C CYS A 658 36.81 -3.31 -16.69
N SER A 659 36.12 -3.91 -17.68
CA SER A 659 36.45 -3.77 -19.12
C SER A 659 35.21 -3.52 -19.97
N LEU A 660 34.33 -2.60 -19.55
CA LEU A 660 33.25 -2.16 -20.42
C LEU A 660 33.78 -1.20 -21.46
N GLU A 661 33.68 -1.57 -22.74
CA GLU A 661 33.99 -0.70 -23.87
C GLU A 661 33.06 0.52 -23.90
N TRP A 662 33.55 1.61 -24.51
CA TRP A 662 32.79 2.85 -24.58
C TRP A 662 31.42 2.69 -25.28
N SER A 663 31.39 1.90 -26.34
CA SER A 663 30.14 1.55 -27.06
C SER A 663 29.12 0.89 -26.16
N THR A 664 29.52 -0.06 -25.32
CA THR A 664 28.62 -0.73 -24.34
C THR A 664 28.18 0.22 -23.26
N ARG A 665 29.07 1.10 -22.76
CA ARG A 665 28.67 2.15 -21.77
C ARG A 665 27.60 3.08 -22.34
N PHE A 666 27.73 3.47 -23.61
CA PHE A 666 26.75 4.31 -24.30
C PHE A 666 25.39 3.61 -24.42
N MET A 667 25.38 2.33 -24.85
CA MET A 667 24.15 1.55 -24.99
C MET A 667 23.44 1.34 -23.64
N VAL A 668 24.19 1.06 -22.58
CA VAL A 668 23.65 0.93 -21.22
C VAL A 668 23.03 2.27 -20.73
N ALA A 669 23.71 3.39 -20.98
CA ALA A 669 23.21 4.72 -20.63
C ALA A 669 21.93 5.07 -21.41
N LEU A 670 21.90 4.73 -22.70
CA LEU A 670 20.75 4.96 -23.57
C LEU A 670 19.54 4.11 -23.10
N GLY A 671 19.72 2.82 -22.84
CA GLY A 671 18.64 1.95 -22.36
C GLY A 671 18.10 2.40 -21.00
N ALA A 672 18.96 2.80 -20.07
CA ALA A 672 18.53 3.36 -18.79
C ALA A 672 17.73 4.67 -18.97
N ALA A 673 18.16 5.53 -19.90
CA ALA A 673 17.45 6.77 -20.22
C ALA A 673 16.08 6.50 -20.87
N GLU A 674 15.96 5.50 -21.76
CA GLU A 674 14.69 5.08 -22.35
C GLU A 674 13.72 4.54 -21.29
N GLY A 675 14.20 3.72 -20.35
CA GLY A 675 13.40 3.26 -19.21
C GLY A 675 12.87 4.42 -18.35
N LEU A 676 13.71 5.41 -18.07
CA LEU A 676 13.32 6.60 -17.31
C LEU A 676 12.37 7.52 -18.10
N ALA A 677 12.59 7.68 -19.40
CA ALA A 677 11.69 8.44 -20.27
C ALA A 677 10.27 7.83 -20.27
N TYR A 678 10.19 6.49 -20.38
CA TYR A 678 8.92 5.79 -20.25
C TYR A 678 8.20 6.07 -18.94
N LEU A 679 8.89 6.01 -17.79
CA LEU A 679 8.31 6.30 -16.49
C LEU A 679 7.78 7.74 -16.39
N HIS A 680 8.52 8.70 -16.96
CA HIS A 680 8.25 10.13 -16.80
C HIS A 680 7.26 10.69 -17.83
N HIS A 681 7.12 10.07 -19.00
CA HIS A 681 6.34 10.61 -20.12
C HIS A 681 5.22 9.70 -20.60
N ASP A 682 5.43 8.39 -20.57
CA ASP A 682 4.48 7.43 -21.14
C ASP A 682 3.58 6.80 -20.08
N CYS A 683 4.05 6.71 -18.82
CA CYS A 683 3.21 6.25 -17.71
C CYS A 683 2.16 7.29 -17.33
N LYS A 684 0.93 6.82 -17.13
CA LYS A 684 -0.19 7.61 -16.61
C LYS A 684 -0.84 6.84 -15.45
N PRO A 685 -0.72 7.34 -14.23
CA PRO A 685 -0.01 8.55 -13.79
C PRO A 685 1.52 8.44 -13.93
N ILE A 686 2.18 9.60 -13.97
CA ILE A 686 3.66 9.70 -14.06
C ILE A 686 4.31 9.03 -12.85
N ILE A 687 5.40 8.28 -13.09
CA ILE A 687 6.16 7.61 -12.05
C ILE A 687 7.55 8.25 -11.97
N ILE A 688 7.93 8.70 -10.78
CA ILE A 688 9.28 9.19 -10.50
C ILE A 688 10.02 8.14 -9.66
N HIS A 689 11.12 7.62 -10.15
CA HIS A 689 11.88 6.55 -9.53
C HIS A 689 12.55 6.95 -8.21
N ARG A 690 13.13 8.13 -8.14
CA ARG A 690 13.77 8.79 -6.97
C ARG A 690 15.06 8.14 -6.44
N ASP A 691 15.51 7.00 -6.97
CA ASP A 691 16.75 6.32 -6.54
C ASP A 691 17.54 5.76 -7.74
N ILE A 692 17.84 6.59 -8.74
CA ILE A 692 18.65 6.19 -9.89
C ILE A 692 20.13 6.25 -9.53
N LYS A 693 20.76 5.07 -9.51
CA LYS A 693 22.18 4.85 -9.26
C LYS A 693 22.66 3.62 -10.01
N SER A 694 23.97 3.47 -10.21
CA SER A 694 24.54 2.36 -10.96
C SER A 694 24.17 0.97 -10.40
N ASN A 695 23.97 0.85 -9.09
CA ASN A 695 23.56 -0.41 -8.47
C ASN A 695 22.09 -0.79 -8.75
N ASN A 696 21.25 0.17 -9.15
CA ASN A 696 19.86 -0.04 -9.51
C ASN A 696 19.64 -0.16 -11.03
N ILE A 697 20.70 -0.18 -11.82
CA ILE A 697 20.68 -0.51 -13.25
C ILE A 697 21.25 -1.92 -13.39
N LEU A 698 20.40 -2.86 -13.74
CA LEU A 698 20.75 -4.27 -13.93
C LEU A 698 20.96 -4.57 -15.41
N LEU A 699 21.81 -5.54 -15.72
CA LEU A 699 22.19 -5.86 -17.10
C LEU A 699 21.83 -7.32 -17.43
N ASP A 700 21.24 -7.52 -18.59
CA ASP A 700 20.99 -8.84 -19.16
C ASP A 700 22.25 -9.43 -19.85
N ASP A 701 22.10 -10.61 -20.46
CA ASP A 701 23.21 -11.29 -21.17
C ASP A 701 23.74 -10.48 -22.34
N ASN A 702 22.94 -9.59 -22.94
CA ASN A 702 23.30 -8.74 -24.09
C ASN A 702 23.81 -7.34 -23.70
N PHE A 703 23.99 -7.06 -22.40
CA PHE A 703 24.25 -5.73 -21.82
C PHE A 703 23.10 -4.74 -22.03
N GLU A 704 21.86 -5.19 -22.23
CA GLU A 704 20.70 -4.32 -22.22
C GLU A 704 20.40 -3.88 -20.77
N ALA A 705 20.16 -2.59 -20.57
CA ALA A 705 19.96 -2.01 -19.25
C ALA A 705 18.50 -2.13 -18.81
N HIS A 706 18.28 -2.54 -17.56
CA HIS A 706 16.99 -2.62 -16.91
C HIS A 706 17.03 -1.83 -15.59
N VAL A 707 16.20 -0.79 -15.48
CA VAL A 707 16.07 0.00 -14.25
C VAL A 707 15.29 -0.82 -13.22
N GLY A 708 15.85 -0.97 -12.02
CA GLY A 708 15.29 -1.76 -10.91
C GLY A 708 15.28 -1.01 -9.57
N ASP A 709 14.80 -1.66 -8.52
CA ASP A 709 14.66 -1.16 -7.14
C ASP A 709 13.74 0.07 -7.01
N PHE A 710 12.44 -0.17 -7.16
CA PHE A 710 11.38 0.85 -7.08
C PHE A 710 10.88 1.11 -5.65
N GLY A 711 11.59 0.67 -4.63
CA GLY A 711 11.20 0.82 -3.22
C GLY A 711 11.00 2.27 -2.77
N LEU A 712 11.59 3.24 -3.48
CA LEU A 712 11.41 4.67 -3.25
C LEU A 712 10.58 5.37 -4.33
N ALA A 713 10.05 4.65 -5.33
CA ALA A 713 9.33 5.23 -6.43
C ALA A 713 8.03 5.90 -5.98
N LYS A 714 7.63 6.96 -6.68
CA LYS A 714 6.40 7.69 -6.41
C LYS A 714 5.58 7.89 -7.67
N VAL A 715 4.32 7.51 -7.57
CA VAL A 715 3.28 7.82 -8.57
C VAL A 715 2.80 9.25 -8.35
N ILE A 716 2.79 10.09 -9.40
CA ILE A 716 2.35 11.49 -9.32
C ILE A 716 1.07 11.66 -10.11
N ASP A 717 -0.05 11.84 -9.40
CA ASP A 717 -1.32 12.28 -9.98
C ASP A 717 -1.28 13.80 -10.17
N MET A 718 -1.37 14.26 -11.42
CA MET A 718 -1.55 15.68 -11.75
C MET A 718 -3.03 15.99 -11.92
N PRO A 719 -3.62 17.13 -11.48
CA PRO A 719 -3.02 18.48 -11.43
C PRO A 719 -3.10 19.26 -10.10
N GLN A 720 -3.14 18.69 -8.92
CA GLN A 720 -3.31 19.48 -7.69
C GLN A 720 -2.31 19.23 -6.56
N SER A 721 -1.24 18.50 -6.72
CA SER A 721 -0.26 18.36 -5.64
C SER A 721 0.75 19.51 -5.64
N LYS A 722 0.43 20.60 -4.96
CA LYS A 722 1.42 21.64 -4.53
C LYS A 722 2.33 21.13 -3.40
N SER A 723 2.27 19.91 -2.98
CA SER A 723 3.22 19.30 -2.05
C SER A 723 4.12 18.33 -2.81
N MET A 724 5.20 18.82 -3.37
CA MET A 724 6.36 17.96 -3.54
C MET A 724 6.78 17.52 -2.13
N SER A 725 6.39 16.33 -1.73
CA SER A 725 6.94 15.65 -0.58
C SER A 725 8.46 15.54 -0.74
N ALA A 726 9.15 15.46 0.40
CA ALA A 726 10.59 15.37 0.56
C ALA A 726 11.32 14.70 -0.61
N VAL A 727 12.42 15.30 -1.06
CA VAL A 727 13.36 14.72 -2.01
C VAL A 727 13.77 13.36 -1.44
N ALA A 728 13.42 12.27 -2.10
CA ALA A 728 13.85 10.93 -1.74
C ALA A 728 14.81 10.41 -2.80
N GLY A 729 15.75 9.57 -2.43
CA GLY A 729 16.74 8.96 -3.30
C GLY A 729 18.12 8.90 -2.65
N SER A 730 19.02 8.11 -3.24
CA SER A 730 20.40 7.98 -2.76
C SER A 730 21.17 9.28 -3.02
N TYR A 731 21.77 9.86 -1.97
CA TYR A 731 22.60 11.04 -2.06
C TYR A 731 23.68 10.88 -3.16
N GLY A 732 23.83 11.90 -4.00
CA GLY A 732 24.74 11.87 -5.16
C GLY A 732 24.04 11.52 -6.49
N TYR A 733 22.89 10.89 -6.45
CA TYR A 733 22.12 10.47 -7.64
C TYR A 733 20.80 11.23 -7.83
N ILE A 734 20.47 12.17 -6.95
CA ILE A 734 19.25 12.98 -7.07
C ILE A 734 19.43 14.02 -8.15
N ALA A 735 18.55 14.02 -9.16
CA ALA A 735 18.65 14.94 -10.29
C ALA A 735 18.50 16.42 -9.85
N PRO A 736 19.32 17.35 -10.43
CA PRO A 736 19.26 18.78 -10.08
C PRO A 736 17.87 19.40 -10.22
N ALA A 737 17.09 18.98 -11.21
CA ALA A 737 15.72 19.47 -11.43
C ALA A 737 14.74 19.16 -10.29
N THR A 738 15.00 18.14 -9.49
CA THR A 738 14.22 17.80 -8.30
C THR A 738 14.57 18.66 -7.10
N ARG A 739 15.74 19.33 -7.14
CA ARG A 739 16.24 20.24 -6.10
C ARG A 739 15.68 21.66 -6.21
N SER A 740 15.30 22.11 -7.42
CA SER A 740 15.08 23.55 -7.72
C SER A 740 13.62 24.01 -7.73
N ARG A 741 12.64 23.16 -7.43
CA ARG A 741 11.24 23.57 -7.32
C ARG A 741 10.79 23.52 -5.84
N ARG A 742 11.01 24.60 -5.17
CA ARG A 742 10.26 25.05 -4.00
C ARG A 742 9.23 26.08 -4.40
#